data_bfb555616c2fcfa8349151de556a1241
#
_entry.id   bfb555616c2fcfa8349151de556a1241
#
_cell.length_a   1.000
_cell.length_b   1.000
_cell.length_c   1.000
_cell.angle_alpha   90.00
_cell.angle_beta   90.00
_cell.angle_gamma   90.00
#
_symmetry.space_group_name_H-M   'P 1'
#
loop_
_entity.id
_entity.type
_entity.pdbx_description
1 polymer ?
#
loop_
_entity_poly.entity_id
_entity_poly.type
_entity_poly.pdbx_seq_one_letter_code
_entity_poly.pdbx_strand_id
1 'polypeptide(L)'
;TEGDQIHSWGKRLNESNSYGFDPVSDYFQTGITGTESISLSTGTDKNQTYASAAAVNSRGIVPNNKYSRYNFSFRNTTSFLDDKMTLDVGATYVLQKDQNMVNQGTYNNPIVGAYLFPRGNDWEDIKMYERYDPVRKINTQYWPVGDAGIVMQNPYWVNYRQLRNNDKDRYMLNASLSYKILDWLSVSGRVRLDNSINTYTEKYYAGTNTQMTEMSTRGLYTNATSKDKQLYADFLVNINKTFGEDWSLQANIGTSFTDMRSDVLEIRGPIADGTSAFEGETPGLANEFNIQNLSAKKTSRLQSGWREQTQSIFASAEVGYKSTYYLTLTGRNDWPSQLAGPNSTSKSFFYPSVGASVVLSELMPNLNQDYLSYMKLRASFASVGTAFERYIANPRYEWDSSTGQWSNTTQYPLYNLKPERTESWEVGLTMRFLKDFNLDLTYYNTVTKNQTFNPELGVSGYSALYIQTGAVRNQGIELSLGYEKEWNKFRWSSNYTFSTNQNKILELADNAINPATGESFSISTLNMGGLGSARFLLKEGGSMGDIYSNRDLKRDANGNIYVDATGQIATETISNVDDYIKLGSVLPKANMAWRNDFSWNNFRFGFMISARLGGVVFSRTQAMLDDFGVSEATAEARDLGYVLVNGNDQINPEAWYRGIGSGDAVAQYYTYSATNVRLQEASIGYTFPRKMLGDVCDLTISLV
;
A
#
# COMPACT_ATOMS: atom_id res chain seq x y z
N THR A 1 2.78 -40.51 5.83
CA THR A 1 1.58 -39.93 6.45
C THR A 1 0.41 -40.92 6.29
N GLU A 2 -0.08 -41.47 7.39
CA GLU A 2 -1.26 -42.33 7.35
C GLU A 2 -2.48 -41.45 6.98
N GLY A 3 -3.09 -41.72 5.82
CA GLY A 3 -4.41 -41.25 5.44
C GLY A 3 -4.52 -40.08 4.48
N ASP A 4 -3.51 -39.25 4.29
CA ASP A 4 -3.63 -38.05 3.47
C ASP A 4 -2.25 -37.62 2.95
N GLN A 5 -2.14 -37.38 1.65
CA GLN A 5 -0.86 -36.99 1.02
C GLN A 5 -0.48 -35.53 1.25
N ILE A 6 -1.37 -34.73 1.83
CA ILE A 6 -1.24 -33.27 1.93
C ILE A 6 -0.85 -32.84 3.34
N HIS A 7 -1.42 -33.46 4.38
CA HIS A 7 -1.22 -33.08 5.79
C HIS A 7 -0.07 -33.87 6.44
N SER A 8 0.66 -33.23 7.34
CA SER A 8 1.82 -33.81 8.03
C SER A 8 1.48 -34.29 9.45
N TRP A 9 0.36 -34.99 9.63
CA TRP A 9 -0.11 -35.50 10.92
C TRP A 9 0.40 -36.90 11.31
N GLY A 10 1.32 -37.47 10.55
CA GLY A 10 1.91 -38.77 10.81
C GLY A 10 2.85 -38.80 12.01
N LYS A 11 3.43 -39.98 12.26
CA LYS A 11 4.44 -40.20 13.31
C LYS A 11 5.71 -39.36 13.04
N ARG A 12 6.49 -39.16 14.11
CA ARG A 12 7.78 -38.49 14.03
C ARG A 12 8.69 -39.17 12.97
N LEU A 13 9.31 -38.35 12.15
CA LEU A 13 10.31 -38.79 11.20
C LEU A 13 11.58 -39.23 11.92
N ASN A 14 12.33 -40.16 11.33
CA ASN A 14 13.63 -40.62 11.81
C ASN A 14 14.63 -40.55 10.67
N GLU A 15 15.89 -40.92 10.91
CA GLU A 15 16.97 -40.85 9.95
C GLU A 15 16.71 -41.65 8.65
N SER A 16 15.86 -42.69 8.69
CA SER A 16 15.54 -43.50 7.52
C SER A 16 14.42 -42.94 6.64
N ASN A 17 13.58 -42.01 7.15
CA ASN A 17 12.47 -41.45 6.42
C ASN A 17 12.38 -39.93 6.46
N SER A 18 13.42 -39.26 6.93
CA SER A 18 13.57 -37.81 6.88
C SER A 18 14.52 -37.41 5.75
N TYR A 19 14.04 -36.59 4.84
CA TYR A 19 14.86 -36.02 3.77
C TYR A 19 15.52 -34.68 4.14
N GLY A 20 15.32 -34.21 5.38
CA GLY A 20 15.93 -32.97 5.89
C GLY A 20 15.42 -31.68 5.25
N PHE A 21 14.25 -31.71 4.62
CA PHE A 21 13.70 -30.52 3.96
C PHE A 21 13.35 -29.40 4.93
N ASP A 22 13.90 -28.20 4.65
CA ASP A 22 13.54 -26.94 5.30
C ASP A 22 13.11 -25.93 4.22
N PRO A 23 11.84 -25.44 4.24
CA PRO A 23 11.34 -24.52 3.22
C PRO A 23 12.15 -23.21 3.13
N VAL A 24 12.76 -22.77 4.21
CA VAL A 24 13.54 -21.52 4.21
C VAL A 24 14.85 -21.68 3.46
N SER A 25 15.61 -22.74 3.75
CA SER A 25 16.93 -22.98 3.15
C SER A 25 16.86 -23.62 1.77
N ASP A 26 15.86 -24.47 1.51
CA ASP A 26 15.83 -25.32 0.32
C ASP A 26 15.04 -24.71 -0.85
N TYR A 27 14.07 -23.85 -0.57
CA TYR A 27 13.29 -23.20 -1.62
C TYR A 27 13.79 -21.79 -1.95
N PHE A 28 14.04 -20.96 -0.94
CA PHE A 28 14.47 -19.58 -1.17
C PHE A 28 15.91 -19.50 -1.63
N GLN A 29 16.20 -18.49 -2.42
CA GLN A 29 17.55 -18.15 -2.86
C GLN A 29 18.00 -16.82 -2.24
N THR A 30 19.32 -16.57 -2.26
CA THR A 30 19.83 -15.25 -1.86
C THR A 30 19.36 -14.18 -2.82
N GLY A 31 18.62 -13.22 -2.32
CA GLY A 31 18.24 -12.00 -3.03
C GLY A 31 19.45 -11.06 -3.15
N ILE A 32 19.61 -10.43 -4.31
CA ILE A 32 20.68 -9.46 -4.55
C ILE A 32 20.09 -8.28 -5.30
N THR A 33 20.37 -7.06 -4.80
CA THR A 33 20.01 -5.82 -5.49
C THR A 33 21.25 -4.97 -5.68
N GLY A 34 21.56 -4.65 -6.93
CA GLY A 34 22.60 -3.68 -7.32
C GLY A 34 21.93 -2.36 -7.70
N THR A 35 22.51 -1.26 -7.23
CA THR A 35 22.09 0.09 -7.62
C THR A 35 23.32 0.89 -8.02
N GLU A 36 23.38 1.32 -9.27
CA GLU A 36 24.42 2.16 -9.80
C GLU A 36 23.82 3.49 -10.26
N SER A 37 24.53 4.60 -10.02
CA SER A 37 24.11 5.89 -10.51
C SER A 37 25.28 6.78 -10.87
N ILE A 38 25.06 7.60 -11.89
CA ILE A 38 25.97 8.68 -12.28
C ILE A 38 25.17 9.95 -12.44
N SER A 39 25.72 11.06 -11.97
CA SER A 39 25.12 12.38 -12.17
C SER A 39 26.16 13.41 -12.54
N LEU A 40 25.74 14.37 -13.34
CA LEU A 40 26.52 15.52 -13.76
C LEU A 40 25.74 16.78 -13.42
N SER A 41 26.37 17.69 -12.69
CA SER A 41 25.89 19.05 -12.47
C SER A 41 26.93 20.03 -13.02
N THR A 42 26.50 20.91 -13.89
CA THR A 42 27.36 21.94 -14.48
C THR A 42 26.57 23.20 -14.72
N GLY A 43 27.24 24.34 -14.73
CA GLY A 43 26.55 25.59 -15.03
C GLY A 43 27.31 26.83 -14.65
N THR A 44 26.64 27.94 -14.86
CA THR A 44 27.00 29.30 -14.48
C THR A 44 25.89 29.88 -13.60
N ASP A 45 26.05 31.09 -13.13
CA ASP A 45 25.01 31.81 -12.37
C ASP A 45 23.68 31.94 -13.16
N LYS A 46 23.76 31.94 -14.51
CA LYS A 46 22.61 32.13 -15.39
C LYS A 46 22.08 30.82 -16.03
N ASN A 47 22.86 29.76 -16.02
CA ASN A 47 22.45 28.48 -16.60
C ASN A 47 22.96 27.33 -15.76
N GLN A 48 22.08 26.47 -15.31
CA GLN A 48 22.40 25.28 -14.53
C GLN A 48 21.81 24.06 -15.21
N THR A 49 22.65 23.07 -15.44
CA THR A 49 22.26 21.81 -16.08
C THR A 49 22.57 20.65 -15.13
N TYR A 50 21.61 19.79 -14.95
CA TYR A 50 21.72 18.53 -14.26
C TYR A 50 21.32 17.38 -15.19
N ALA A 51 22.14 16.34 -15.21
CA ALA A 51 21.81 15.09 -15.90
C ALA A 51 22.16 13.90 -14.99
N SER A 52 21.34 12.87 -14.99
CA SER A 52 21.64 11.66 -14.25
C SER A 52 21.13 10.42 -14.96
N ALA A 53 21.85 9.31 -14.74
CA ALA A 53 21.39 7.97 -15.11
C ALA A 53 21.55 7.05 -13.89
N ALA A 54 20.52 6.24 -13.62
CA ALA A 54 20.54 5.28 -12.52
C ALA A 54 19.98 3.94 -13.01
N ALA A 55 20.59 2.86 -12.53
CA ALA A 55 20.19 1.49 -12.79
C ALA A 55 19.95 0.77 -11.46
N VAL A 56 18.86 0.04 -11.37
CA VAL A 56 18.56 -0.90 -10.28
C VAL A 56 18.31 -2.26 -10.92
N ASN A 57 19.07 -3.26 -10.50
CA ASN A 57 18.88 -4.65 -10.93
C ASN A 57 18.75 -5.53 -9.70
N SER A 58 17.65 -6.24 -9.60
CA SER A 58 17.34 -7.07 -8.43
C SER A 58 16.94 -8.49 -8.85
N ARG A 59 17.50 -9.46 -8.14
CA ARG A 59 17.03 -10.83 -8.09
C ARG A 59 16.39 -11.06 -6.73
N GLY A 60 15.12 -11.44 -6.71
CA GLY A 60 14.37 -11.69 -5.48
C GLY A 60 14.78 -13.00 -4.79
N ILE A 61 14.28 -13.20 -3.58
CA ILE A 61 14.48 -14.43 -2.80
C ILE A 61 13.69 -15.62 -3.35
N VAL A 62 12.60 -15.38 -4.07
CA VAL A 62 11.84 -16.43 -4.74
C VAL A 62 12.48 -16.75 -6.09
N PRO A 63 12.67 -18.03 -6.44
CA PRO A 63 13.26 -18.42 -7.73
C PRO A 63 12.57 -17.76 -8.91
N ASN A 64 13.35 -17.31 -9.90
CA ASN A 64 12.89 -16.65 -11.13
C ASN A 64 12.15 -15.30 -10.94
N ASN A 65 12.18 -14.71 -9.74
CA ASN A 65 11.68 -13.36 -9.50
C ASN A 65 12.79 -12.34 -9.79
N LYS A 66 12.52 -11.36 -10.66
CA LYS A 66 13.48 -10.32 -11.05
C LYS A 66 12.79 -8.97 -11.16
N TYR A 67 13.57 -7.92 -10.92
CA TYR A 67 13.19 -6.54 -11.11
C TYR A 67 14.33 -5.76 -11.71
N SER A 68 14.05 -4.92 -12.71
CA SER A 68 15.03 -3.96 -13.21
C SER A 68 14.37 -2.61 -13.46
N ARG A 69 15.11 -1.54 -13.20
CA ARG A 69 14.66 -0.17 -13.44
C ARG A 69 15.83 0.70 -13.87
N TYR A 70 15.65 1.43 -14.96
CA TYR A 70 16.61 2.39 -15.50
C TYR A 70 15.95 3.75 -15.54
N ASN A 71 16.58 4.75 -14.94
CA ASN A 71 16.08 6.12 -14.88
C ASN A 71 17.08 7.04 -15.56
N PHE A 72 16.61 7.89 -16.45
CA PHE A 72 17.36 8.95 -17.07
C PHE A 72 16.67 10.27 -16.78
N SER A 73 17.39 11.23 -16.20
CA SER A 73 16.84 12.54 -15.86
C SER A 73 17.72 13.65 -16.41
N PHE A 74 17.07 14.66 -16.91
CA PHE A 74 17.68 15.89 -17.37
C PHE A 74 16.88 17.07 -16.83
N ARG A 75 17.58 18.11 -16.35
CA ARG A 75 16.99 19.40 -15.97
C ARG A 75 17.92 20.52 -16.36
N ASN A 76 17.35 21.57 -16.89
CA ASN A 76 18.05 22.82 -17.16
C ASN A 76 17.24 23.98 -16.62
N THR A 77 17.90 24.86 -15.88
CA THR A 77 17.36 26.13 -15.39
C THR A 77 18.19 27.26 -16.00
N THR A 78 17.54 28.14 -16.76
CA THR A 78 18.21 29.27 -17.44
C THR A 78 17.51 30.57 -17.09
N SER A 79 18.31 31.55 -16.64
CA SER A 79 17.90 32.94 -16.42
C SER A 79 18.35 33.82 -17.57
N PHE A 80 17.46 34.67 -18.06
CA PHE A 80 17.70 35.61 -19.16
C PHE A 80 16.93 36.93 -18.96
N LEU A 81 17.10 37.89 -19.82
CA LEU A 81 16.56 39.26 -19.69
C LEU A 81 17.00 39.92 -18.37
N ASP A 82 18.32 39.91 -18.06
CA ASP A 82 18.87 40.42 -16.83
C ASP A 82 18.22 39.86 -15.57
N ASP A 83 18.10 38.52 -15.53
CA ASP A 83 17.52 37.72 -14.45
C ASP A 83 16.03 37.98 -14.16
N LYS A 84 15.35 38.69 -15.07
CA LYS A 84 13.89 38.88 -14.96
C LYS A 84 13.08 37.67 -15.40
N MET A 85 13.65 36.82 -16.21
CA MET A 85 12.94 35.66 -16.74
C MET A 85 13.74 34.38 -16.47
N THR A 86 13.08 33.37 -15.89
CA THR A 86 13.69 32.06 -15.60
C THR A 86 12.85 30.95 -16.24
N LEU A 87 13.53 30.18 -17.08
CA LEU A 87 12.98 28.97 -17.67
C LEU A 87 13.58 27.75 -16.97
N ASP A 88 12.73 26.86 -16.48
CA ASP A 88 13.11 25.56 -15.92
C ASP A 88 12.45 24.46 -16.75
N VAL A 89 13.25 23.61 -17.35
CA VAL A 89 12.77 22.46 -18.14
C VAL A 89 13.37 21.18 -17.60
N GLY A 90 12.57 20.14 -17.55
CA GLY A 90 13.00 18.84 -17.09
C GLY A 90 12.36 17.72 -17.89
N ALA A 91 13.12 16.65 -18.07
CA ALA A 91 12.67 15.41 -18.68
C ALA A 91 13.19 14.23 -17.87
N THR A 92 12.32 13.27 -17.60
CA THR A 92 12.71 12.00 -16.97
C THR A 92 12.12 10.86 -17.77
N TYR A 93 12.94 9.86 -18.07
CA TYR A 93 12.52 8.64 -18.71
C TYR A 93 12.84 7.44 -17.81
N VAL A 94 11.88 6.55 -17.65
CA VAL A 94 11.96 5.37 -16.80
C VAL A 94 11.58 4.13 -17.60
N LEU A 95 12.49 3.16 -17.62
CA LEU A 95 12.25 1.81 -18.09
C LEU A 95 12.19 0.90 -16.85
N GLN A 96 11.12 0.14 -16.70
CA GLN A 96 10.97 -0.80 -15.59
C GLN A 96 10.48 -2.14 -16.12
N LYS A 97 11.04 -3.22 -15.57
CA LYS A 97 10.63 -4.59 -15.87
C LYS A 97 10.46 -5.37 -14.58
N ASP A 98 9.28 -5.93 -14.42
CA ASP A 98 8.93 -6.83 -13.33
C ASP A 98 8.73 -8.23 -13.91
N GLN A 99 9.43 -9.21 -13.39
CA GLN A 99 9.31 -10.61 -13.82
C GLN A 99 8.87 -11.47 -12.64
N ASN A 100 7.74 -12.15 -12.79
CA ASN A 100 7.20 -13.17 -11.88
C ASN A 100 7.06 -12.68 -10.42
N MET A 101 6.51 -11.49 -10.21
CA MET A 101 6.11 -11.07 -8.88
C MET A 101 5.18 -12.10 -8.25
N VAL A 102 5.46 -12.46 -6.99
CA VAL A 102 4.76 -13.54 -6.29
C VAL A 102 3.30 -13.19 -6.08
N ASN A 103 2.40 -14.16 -6.31
CA ASN A 103 0.99 -14.03 -5.98
C ASN A 103 0.82 -13.82 -4.48
N GLN A 104 -0.10 -12.96 -4.11
CA GLN A 104 -0.54 -12.82 -2.72
C GLN A 104 -1.70 -13.77 -2.42
N GLY A 105 -1.93 -14.05 -1.14
CA GLY A 105 -2.96 -14.97 -0.69
C GLY A 105 -2.54 -16.44 -0.79
N THR A 106 -3.52 -17.33 -0.67
CA THR A 106 -3.29 -18.78 -0.57
C THR A 106 -3.32 -19.50 -1.92
N TYR A 107 -4.11 -19.00 -2.86
CA TYR A 107 -4.32 -19.65 -4.15
C TYR A 107 -3.13 -19.50 -5.08
N ASN A 108 -2.68 -20.61 -5.64
CA ASN A 108 -1.61 -20.65 -6.64
C ASN A 108 -0.34 -19.85 -6.22
N ASN A 109 -0.05 -19.87 -4.93
CA ASN A 109 1.10 -19.17 -4.36
C ASN A 109 2.25 -20.16 -4.13
N PRO A 110 3.41 -19.99 -4.80
CA PRO A 110 4.52 -20.93 -4.68
C PRO A 110 5.10 -21.00 -3.26
N ILE A 111 5.04 -19.92 -2.49
CA ILE A 111 5.49 -19.91 -1.10
C ILE A 111 4.59 -20.82 -0.24
N VAL A 112 3.28 -20.77 -0.45
CA VAL A 112 2.33 -21.66 0.25
C VAL A 112 2.65 -23.11 -0.06
N GLY A 113 2.85 -23.46 -1.34
CA GLY A 113 3.26 -24.80 -1.75
C GLY A 113 4.57 -25.29 -1.09
N ALA A 114 5.54 -24.40 -0.94
CA ALA A 114 6.80 -24.72 -0.27
C ALA A 114 6.63 -24.97 1.23
N TYR A 115 5.88 -24.10 1.92
CA TYR A 115 5.68 -24.21 3.37
C TYR A 115 4.76 -25.37 3.76
N LEU A 116 3.74 -25.66 2.97
CA LEU A 116 2.81 -26.77 3.24
C LEU A 116 3.29 -28.14 2.74
N PHE A 117 4.40 -28.19 1.99
CA PHE A 117 4.93 -29.45 1.49
C PHE A 117 5.21 -30.43 2.63
N PRO A 118 4.71 -31.67 2.59
CA PRO A 118 4.87 -32.65 3.66
C PRO A 118 6.33 -33.01 3.89
N ARG A 119 6.78 -32.90 5.14
CA ARG A 119 8.19 -33.08 5.53
C ARG A 119 8.72 -34.50 5.32
N GLY A 120 7.87 -35.50 5.15
CA GLY A 120 8.23 -36.86 4.82
C GLY A 120 8.43 -37.16 3.34
N ASN A 121 8.27 -36.17 2.46
CA ASN A 121 8.46 -36.31 1.02
C ASN A 121 9.80 -35.69 0.59
N ASP A 122 10.35 -36.21 -0.52
CA ASP A 122 11.64 -35.76 -1.04
C ASP A 122 11.47 -34.43 -1.82
N TRP A 123 12.11 -33.38 -1.32
CA TRP A 123 12.11 -32.06 -1.99
C TRP A 123 12.96 -32.05 -3.27
N GLU A 124 14.03 -32.86 -3.34
CA GLU A 124 14.88 -32.92 -4.54
C GLU A 124 14.09 -33.47 -5.74
N ASP A 125 13.15 -34.40 -5.50
CA ASP A 125 12.24 -34.88 -6.55
C ASP A 125 11.31 -33.76 -7.07
N ILE A 126 10.94 -32.80 -6.21
CA ILE A 126 10.10 -31.63 -6.57
C ILE A 126 10.86 -30.60 -7.40
N LYS A 127 12.18 -30.50 -7.26
CA LYS A 127 13.02 -29.62 -8.11
C LYS A 127 12.96 -30.02 -9.58
N MET A 128 12.69 -31.31 -9.87
CA MET A 128 12.35 -31.80 -11.21
C MET A 128 10.86 -31.52 -11.51
N TYR A 129 10.50 -30.25 -11.49
CA TYR A 129 9.12 -29.76 -11.54
C TYR A 129 8.35 -30.12 -12.81
N GLU A 130 9.02 -30.57 -13.85
CA GLU A 130 8.41 -30.99 -15.10
C GLU A 130 8.92 -32.37 -15.54
N ARG A 131 8.04 -33.16 -16.14
CA ARG A 131 8.34 -34.48 -16.71
C ARG A 131 7.71 -34.58 -18.10
N TYR A 132 8.42 -35.26 -19.01
CA TYR A 132 7.93 -35.45 -20.37
C TYR A 132 6.73 -36.40 -20.38
N ASP A 133 5.64 -35.93 -20.97
CA ASP A 133 4.43 -36.72 -21.25
C ASP A 133 4.51 -37.23 -22.69
N PRO A 134 4.73 -38.56 -22.92
CA PRO A 134 4.88 -39.10 -24.25
C PRO A 134 3.59 -39.10 -25.08
N VAL A 135 2.43 -39.03 -24.43
CA VAL A 135 1.11 -38.99 -25.09
C VAL A 135 0.88 -37.59 -25.65
N ARG A 136 1.11 -36.59 -24.83
CA ARG A 136 0.93 -35.16 -25.20
C ARG A 136 2.12 -34.58 -25.93
N LYS A 137 3.29 -35.26 -25.88
CA LYS A 137 4.57 -34.85 -26.48
C LYS A 137 5.07 -33.47 -25.98
N ILE A 138 4.79 -33.18 -24.72
CA ILE A 138 5.23 -31.94 -24.04
C ILE A 138 5.66 -32.27 -22.61
N ASN A 139 6.40 -31.36 -21.98
CA ASN A 139 6.66 -31.43 -20.56
C ASN A 139 5.43 -30.90 -19.79
N THR A 140 5.03 -31.65 -18.78
CA THR A 140 3.92 -31.30 -17.90
C THR A 140 4.40 -31.24 -16.46
N GLN A 141 3.60 -30.62 -15.60
CA GLN A 141 3.91 -30.47 -14.20
C GLN A 141 4.05 -31.83 -13.49
N TYR A 142 5.09 -31.98 -12.68
CA TYR A 142 5.19 -33.02 -11.68
C TYR A 142 4.86 -32.44 -10.29
N TRP A 143 3.78 -32.91 -9.70
CA TRP A 143 3.33 -32.53 -8.36
C TRP A 143 2.55 -33.69 -7.73
N PRO A 144 3.19 -34.46 -6.79
CA PRO A 144 2.56 -35.65 -6.22
C PRO A 144 1.64 -35.38 -5.03
N VAL A 145 1.58 -34.13 -4.54
CA VAL A 145 0.91 -33.81 -3.27
C VAL A 145 -0.58 -33.50 -3.45
N GLY A 146 -0.99 -33.02 -4.63
CA GLY A 146 -2.35 -32.56 -4.87
C GLY A 146 -2.53 -31.05 -4.63
N ASP A 147 -3.73 -30.54 -4.89
CA ASP A 147 -4.00 -29.09 -4.92
C ASP A 147 -4.54 -28.49 -3.61
N ALA A 148 -4.85 -29.35 -2.63
CA ALA A 148 -5.34 -28.97 -1.31
C ALA A 148 -6.62 -28.09 -1.31
N GLY A 149 -7.36 -28.02 -2.44
CA GLY A 149 -8.48 -27.09 -2.59
C GLY A 149 -8.11 -25.61 -2.73
N ILE A 150 -6.82 -25.31 -2.81
CA ILE A 150 -6.27 -23.95 -2.94
C ILE A 150 -5.42 -23.78 -4.20
N VAL A 151 -5.58 -24.68 -5.17
CA VAL A 151 -4.79 -24.71 -6.41
C VAL A 151 -3.29 -24.77 -6.11
N MET A 152 -2.92 -25.49 -5.06
CA MET A 152 -1.52 -25.70 -4.70
C MET A 152 -0.81 -26.51 -5.80
N GLN A 153 0.32 -26.01 -6.26
CA GLN A 153 1.09 -26.59 -7.35
C GLN A 153 2.57 -26.64 -6.98
N ASN A 154 3.34 -27.37 -7.78
CA ASN A 154 4.79 -27.37 -7.60
C ASN A 154 5.34 -25.94 -7.62
N PRO A 155 6.01 -25.47 -6.56
CA PRO A 155 6.51 -24.10 -6.47
C PRO A 155 7.42 -23.69 -7.64
N TYR A 156 8.24 -24.62 -8.13
CA TYR A 156 9.12 -24.37 -9.28
C TYR A 156 8.35 -24.30 -10.60
N TRP A 157 7.27 -25.10 -10.74
CA TRP A 157 6.37 -24.96 -11.89
C TRP A 157 5.73 -23.60 -11.94
N VAL A 158 5.21 -23.10 -10.82
CA VAL A 158 4.65 -21.75 -10.73
C VAL A 158 5.68 -20.70 -11.12
N ASN A 159 6.92 -20.82 -10.64
CA ASN A 159 7.98 -19.87 -10.91
C ASN A 159 8.51 -19.90 -12.36
N TYR A 160 8.52 -21.07 -13.01
CA TYR A 160 9.18 -21.23 -14.31
C TYR A 160 8.21 -21.53 -15.47
N ARG A 161 6.95 -21.85 -15.19
CA ARG A 161 5.92 -22.19 -16.21
C ARG A 161 4.64 -21.39 -16.09
N GLN A 162 4.54 -20.52 -15.10
CA GLN A 162 3.47 -19.52 -15.00
C GLN A 162 4.11 -18.13 -15.02
N LEU A 163 4.53 -17.72 -16.20
CA LEU A 163 5.34 -16.52 -16.40
C LEU A 163 4.44 -15.28 -16.45
N ARG A 164 4.80 -14.27 -15.67
CA ARG A 164 4.12 -12.97 -15.63
C ARG A 164 5.19 -11.88 -15.73
N ASN A 165 5.12 -11.12 -16.79
CA ASN A 165 6.02 -10.01 -17.06
C ASN A 165 5.23 -8.72 -17.17
N ASN A 166 5.80 -7.67 -16.61
CA ASN A 166 5.24 -6.33 -16.63
C ASN A 166 6.33 -5.36 -17.06
N ASP A 167 6.24 -4.86 -18.28
CA ASP A 167 7.18 -3.92 -18.87
C ASP A 167 6.56 -2.52 -18.89
N LYS A 168 7.20 -1.57 -18.23
CA LYS A 168 6.72 -0.20 -18.08
C LYS A 168 7.70 0.81 -18.68
N ASP A 169 7.19 1.61 -19.59
CA ASP A 169 7.82 2.81 -20.14
C ASP A 169 7.12 4.05 -19.60
N ARG A 170 7.86 4.95 -18.94
CA ARG A 170 7.29 6.19 -18.43
C ARG A 170 8.17 7.37 -18.76
N TYR A 171 7.55 8.42 -19.27
CA TYR A 171 8.23 9.70 -19.43
C TYR A 171 7.48 10.83 -18.76
N MET A 172 8.23 11.68 -18.09
CA MET A 172 7.75 12.86 -17.40
C MET A 172 8.46 14.08 -17.97
N LEU A 173 7.68 15.03 -18.44
CA LEU A 173 8.16 16.31 -18.99
C LEU A 173 7.61 17.43 -18.12
N ASN A 174 8.43 18.40 -17.80
CA ASN A 174 8.01 19.61 -17.12
C ASN A 174 8.66 20.83 -17.73
N ALA A 175 7.90 21.91 -17.78
CA ALA A 175 8.39 23.23 -18.13
C ALA A 175 7.75 24.26 -17.22
N SER A 176 8.56 25.20 -16.70
CA SER A 176 8.11 26.30 -15.88
C SER A 176 8.79 27.59 -16.37
N LEU A 177 7.99 28.59 -16.62
CA LEU A 177 8.47 29.92 -16.99
C LEU A 177 8.03 30.92 -15.92
N SER A 178 8.98 31.63 -15.33
CA SER A 178 8.73 32.70 -14.37
C SER A 178 9.25 34.03 -14.91
N TYR A 179 8.44 35.08 -14.74
CA TYR A 179 8.80 36.43 -15.16
C TYR A 179 8.60 37.44 -14.02
N LYS A 180 9.64 38.17 -13.64
CA LYS A 180 9.62 39.26 -12.68
C LYS A 180 9.15 40.53 -13.37
N ILE A 181 7.92 40.94 -13.09
CA ILE A 181 7.36 42.19 -13.64
C ILE A 181 7.93 43.39 -12.88
N LEU A 182 7.94 43.24 -11.53
CA LEU A 182 8.51 44.18 -10.56
C LEU A 182 9.28 43.37 -9.52
N ASP A 183 10.10 44.03 -8.71
CA ASP A 183 10.87 43.34 -7.66
C ASP A 183 9.98 42.56 -6.66
N TRP A 184 8.76 43.02 -6.49
CA TRP A 184 7.77 42.42 -5.58
C TRP A 184 6.66 41.65 -6.30
N LEU A 185 6.61 41.67 -7.65
CA LEU A 185 5.55 41.05 -8.45
C LEU A 185 6.14 40.15 -9.53
N SER A 186 5.80 38.88 -9.52
CA SER A 186 6.16 37.95 -10.58
C SER A 186 4.96 37.10 -11.03
N VAL A 187 5.03 36.63 -12.25
CA VAL A 187 4.09 35.66 -12.81
C VAL A 187 4.84 34.38 -13.17
N SER A 188 4.18 33.24 -13.03
CA SER A 188 4.75 31.97 -13.44
C SER A 188 3.69 31.06 -14.06
N GLY A 189 4.10 30.33 -15.08
CA GLY A 189 3.30 29.26 -15.69
C GLY A 189 4.07 27.96 -15.68
N ARG A 190 3.38 26.84 -15.37
CA ARG A 190 3.96 25.49 -15.36
C ARG A 190 3.11 24.54 -16.16
N VAL A 191 3.75 23.64 -16.88
CA VAL A 191 3.12 22.52 -17.53
C VAL A 191 3.88 21.24 -17.19
N ARG A 192 3.17 20.19 -16.84
CA ARG A 192 3.73 18.86 -16.56
C ARG A 192 2.95 17.83 -17.32
N LEU A 193 3.68 16.95 -17.97
CA LEU A 193 3.13 15.76 -18.63
C LEU A 193 3.78 14.53 -18.00
N ASP A 194 2.98 13.63 -17.52
CA ASP A 194 3.37 12.30 -17.04
C ASP A 194 2.62 11.27 -17.89
N ASN A 195 3.34 10.42 -18.58
CA ASN A 195 2.78 9.39 -19.43
C ASN A 195 3.47 8.06 -19.16
N SER A 196 2.67 7.04 -18.90
CA SER A 196 3.11 5.69 -18.59
C SER A 196 2.42 4.70 -19.54
N ILE A 197 3.19 3.84 -20.17
CA ILE A 197 2.72 2.71 -20.96
C ILE A 197 3.18 1.45 -20.26
N ASN A 198 2.25 0.59 -19.90
CA ASN A 198 2.51 -0.65 -19.20
C ASN A 198 2.01 -1.82 -20.05
N THR A 199 2.90 -2.74 -20.39
CA THR A 199 2.58 -3.96 -21.14
C THR A 199 2.72 -5.16 -20.20
N TYR A 200 1.61 -5.83 -19.95
CA TYR A 200 1.55 -7.05 -19.13
C TYR A 200 1.36 -8.27 -20.03
N THR A 201 2.18 -9.28 -19.79
CA THR A 201 2.04 -10.59 -20.43
C THR A 201 2.00 -11.71 -19.40
N GLU A 202 1.05 -12.63 -19.56
CA GLU A 202 0.92 -13.82 -18.73
C GLU A 202 0.91 -15.06 -19.62
N LYS A 203 1.70 -16.05 -19.25
CA LYS A 203 1.86 -17.31 -20.00
C LYS A 203 1.79 -18.47 -19.01
N TYR A 204 0.67 -19.19 -19.00
CA TYR A 204 0.53 -20.41 -18.22
C TYR A 204 0.66 -21.62 -19.13
N TYR A 205 1.69 -22.39 -18.90
CA TYR A 205 2.03 -23.57 -19.72
C TYR A 205 1.05 -24.70 -19.54
N ALA A 206 0.93 -25.54 -20.57
CA ALA A 206 0.22 -26.81 -20.53
C ALA A 206 0.74 -27.71 -19.40
N GLY A 207 -0.15 -28.23 -18.57
CA GLY A 207 0.21 -28.92 -17.32
C GLY A 207 0.00 -28.10 -16.06
N THR A 208 -0.27 -26.80 -16.18
CA THR A 208 -0.79 -25.96 -15.10
C THR A 208 -2.19 -26.45 -14.67
N ASN A 209 -2.51 -26.37 -13.39
CA ASN A 209 -3.84 -26.70 -12.88
C ASN A 209 -4.93 -26.01 -13.72
N THR A 210 -5.92 -26.79 -14.16
CA THR A 210 -6.93 -26.30 -15.12
C THR A 210 -7.83 -25.20 -14.60
N GLN A 211 -7.97 -25.04 -13.29
CA GLN A 211 -8.65 -23.88 -12.69
C GLN A 211 -7.92 -22.55 -13.04
N MET A 212 -6.59 -22.58 -13.15
CA MET A 212 -5.79 -21.43 -13.50
C MET A 212 -5.77 -21.15 -15.01
N THR A 213 -6.09 -22.13 -15.83
CA THR A 213 -6.10 -22.05 -17.29
C THR A 213 -7.50 -22.08 -17.90
N GLU A 214 -8.53 -21.74 -17.11
CA GLU A 214 -9.93 -21.70 -17.53
C GLU A 214 -10.38 -23.01 -18.20
N MET A 215 -10.01 -24.11 -17.56
CA MET A 215 -10.27 -25.51 -17.95
C MET A 215 -9.43 -26.01 -19.14
N SER A 216 -8.48 -25.24 -19.66
CA SER A 216 -7.61 -25.69 -20.74
C SER A 216 -6.46 -26.54 -20.24
N THR A 217 -6.19 -27.64 -20.92
CA THR A 217 -4.99 -28.47 -20.74
C THR A 217 -3.81 -28.02 -21.60
N ARG A 218 -3.96 -27.01 -22.46
CA ARG A 218 -2.96 -26.53 -23.44
C ARG A 218 -2.29 -25.21 -23.05
N GLY A 219 -2.81 -24.53 -22.04
CA GLY A 219 -2.26 -23.29 -21.50
C GLY A 219 -3.20 -22.09 -21.61
N LEU A 220 -2.74 -20.96 -21.10
CA LEU A 220 -3.46 -19.69 -21.11
C LEU A 220 -2.49 -18.56 -21.45
N TYR A 221 -2.97 -17.58 -22.19
CA TYR A 221 -2.21 -16.40 -22.54
C TYR A 221 -3.01 -15.12 -22.27
N THR A 222 -2.33 -14.15 -21.67
CA THR A 222 -2.83 -12.78 -21.51
C THR A 222 -1.84 -11.81 -22.13
N ASN A 223 -2.37 -10.85 -22.87
CA ASN A 223 -1.65 -9.67 -23.34
C ASN A 223 -2.49 -8.43 -23.05
N ALA A 224 -1.96 -7.55 -22.19
CA ALA A 224 -2.64 -6.32 -21.82
C ALA A 224 -1.72 -5.12 -21.98
N THR A 225 -2.29 -4.00 -22.42
CA THR A 225 -1.61 -2.71 -22.48
C THR A 225 -2.46 -1.68 -21.78
N SER A 226 -1.91 -1.02 -20.78
CA SER A 226 -2.50 0.17 -20.15
C SER A 226 -1.68 1.41 -20.46
N LYS A 227 -2.36 2.51 -20.74
CA LYS A 227 -1.77 3.82 -21.00
C LYS A 227 -2.37 4.82 -20.05
N ASP A 228 -1.53 5.34 -19.14
CA ASP A 228 -1.92 6.34 -18.17
C ASP A 228 -1.27 7.66 -18.53
N LYS A 229 -2.07 8.71 -18.60
CA LYS A 229 -1.61 10.05 -18.95
C LYS A 229 -2.16 11.06 -17.97
N GLN A 230 -1.29 11.90 -17.44
CA GLN A 230 -1.64 13.06 -16.63
C GLN A 230 -1.04 14.32 -17.25
N LEU A 231 -1.88 15.29 -17.54
CA LEU A 231 -1.49 16.64 -17.93
C LEU A 231 -1.88 17.57 -16.77
N TYR A 232 -0.92 18.35 -16.30
CA TYR A 232 -1.13 19.40 -15.31
C TYR A 232 -0.61 20.72 -15.86
N ALA A 233 -1.37 21.78 -15.67
CA ALA A 233 -0.94 23.14 -15.98
C ALA A 233 -1.40 24.09 -14.87
N ASP A 234 -0.57 25.08 -14.54
CA ASP A 234 -0.97 26.18 -13.66
C ASP A 234 -0.40 27.52 -14.12
N PHE A 235 -1.06 28.57 -13.65
CA PHE A 235 -0.61 29.93 -13.76
C PHE A 235 -0.74 30.62 -12.42
N LEU A 236 0.32 31.31 -11.98
CA LEU A 236 0.38 32.00 -10.71
C LEU A 236 0.84 33.44 -10.88
N VAL A 237 0.22 34.31 -10.11
CA VAL A 237 0.69 35.68 -9.82
C VAL A 237 1.24 35.65 -8.39
N ASN A 238 2.50 35.99 -8.20
CA ASN A 238 3.15 35.97 -6.90
C ASN A 238 3.50 37.41 -6.49
N ILE A 239 3.16 37.72 -5.26
CA ILE A 239 3.41 38.99 -4.61
C ILE A 239 4.31 38.77 -3.41
N ASN A 240 5.42 39.45 -3.33
CA ASN A 240 6.34 39.43 -2.18
C ASN A 240 6.78 40.86 -1.91
N LYS A 241 6.16 41.52 -0.93
CA LYS A 241 6.37 42.93 -0.68
C LYS A 241 6.50 43.24 0.80
N THR A 242 7.50 44.07 1.13
CA THR A 242 7.68 44.64 2.45
C THR A 242 7.17 46.09 2.42
N PHE A 243 6.41 46.50 3.42
CA PHE A 243 5.85 47.83 3.59
C PHE A 243 6.48 48.45 4.85
N GLY A 244 7.29 49.46 4.65
CA GLY A 244 8.11 50.03 5.72
C GLY A 244 9.08 49.01 6.27
N GLU A 245 9.36 49.06 7.58
CA GLU A 245 10.26 48.15 8.29
C GLU A 245 9.49 47.01 8.99
N ASP A 246 8.19 47.18 9.17
CA ASP A 246 7.38 46.33 10.07
C ASP A 246 6.54 45.26 9.36
N TRP A 247 6.06 45.52 8.13
CA TRP A 247 5.09 44.69 7.48
C TRP A 247 5.65 43.92 6.29
N SER A 248 5.34 42.63 6.20
CA SER A 248 5.61 41.80 5.04
C SER A 248 4.32 41.14 4.51
N LEU A 249 4.19 41.05 3.19
CA LEU A 249 3.13 40.36 2.50
C LEU A 249 3.73 39.37 1.50
N GLN A 250 3.42 38.11 1.67
CA GLN A 250 3.63 37.05 0.66
C GLN A 250 2.27 36.56 0.22
N ALA A 251 1.93 36.72 -1.05
CA ALA A 251 0.65 36.27 -1.56
C ALA A 251 0.80 35.64 -2.94
N ASN A 252 -0.07 34.69 -3.23
CA ASN A 252 -0.22 34.17 -4.58
C ASN A 252 -1.68 34.00 -4.93
N ILE A 253 -2.01 34.22 -6.21
CA ILE A 253 -3.31 33.91 -6.81
C ILE A 253 -3.02 33.07 -8.04
N GLY A 254 -3.72 31.97 -8.19
CA GLY A 254 -3.49 31.06 -9.29
C GLY A 254 -4.70 30.30 -9.75
N THR A 255 -4.52 29.71 -10.91
CA THR A 255 -5.45 28.74 -11.49
C THR A 255 -4.68 27.49 -11.90
N SER A 256 -5.33 26.34 -11.82
CA SER A 256 -4.74 25.08 -12.27
C SER A 256 -5.74 24.24 -13.03
N PHE A 257 -5.20 23.40 -13.90
CA PHE A 257 -5.93 22.43 -14.69
C PHE A 257 -5.22 21.08 -14.61
N THR A 258 -5.97 20.03 -14.31
CA THR A 258 -5.50 18.64 -14.32
C THR A 258 -6.38 17.82 -15.24
N ASP A 259 -5.78 17.04 -16.14
CA ASP A 259 -6.46 16.07 -17.00
C ASP A 259 -5.76 14.72 -16.80
N MET A 260 -6.50 13.74 -16.35
CA MET A 260 -6.03 12.36 -16.11
C MET A 260 -6.83 11.41 -16.98
N ARG A 261 -6.14 10.51 -17.65
CA ARG A 261 -6.74 9.52 -18.53
C ARG A 261 -6.03 8.19 -18.40
N SER A 262 -6.80 7.10 -18.38
CA SER A 262 -6.32 5.73 -18.48
C SER A 262 -7.06 5.02 -19.62
N ASP A 263 -6.34 4.33 -20.47
CA ASP A 263 -6.88 3.48 -21.55
C ASP A 263 -6.28 2.07 -21.36
N VAL A 264 -7.12 1.05 -21.33
CA VAL A 264 -6.74 -0.35 -21.15
C VAL A 264 -7.27 -1.18 -22.33
N LEU A 265 -6.38 -1.97 -22.92
CA LEU A 265 -6.72 -3.03 -23.85
C LEU A 265 -6.16 -4.34 -23.33
N GLU A 266 -7.02 -5.32 -23.09
CA GLU A 266 -6.62 -6.64 -22.62
C GLU A 266 -7.26 -7.73 -23.49
N ILE A 267 -6.45 -8.70 -23.84
CA ILE A 267 -6.88 -9.96 -24.45
C ILE A 267 -6.36 -11.08 -23.57
N ARG A 268 -7.28 -11.87 -23.00
CA ARG A 268 -6.97 -12.99 -22.12
C ARG A 268 -7.80 -14.19 -22.54
N GLY A 269 -7.16 -15.33 -22.68
CA GLY A 269 -7.92 -16.54 -22.98
C GLY A 269 -7.10 -17.81 -22.87
N PRO A 270 -7.80 -18.93 -22.65
CA PRO A 270 -7.24 -20.28 -22.71
C PRO A 270 -6.98 -20.69 -24.15
N ILE A 271 -6.03 -21.62 -24.35
CA ILE A 271 -5.84 -22.29 -25.65
C ILE A 271 -6.84 -23.43 -25.72
N ALA A 272 -7.71 -23.45 -26.73
CA ALA A 272 -8.69 -24.53 -26.89
C ALA A 272 -8.02 -25.92 -26.97
N ASP A 273 -8.54 -26.91 -26.27
CA ASP A 273 -7.90 -28.22 -26.14
C ASP A 273 -8.69 -29.41 -26.72
N GLY A 274 -9.90 -29.16 -27.22
CA GLY A 274 -10.79 -30.18 -27.78
C GLY A 274 -11.54 -31.00 -26.76
N THR A 275 -11.50 -30.63 -25.47
CA THR A 275 -12.36 -31.24 -24.44
C THR A 275 -13.79 -30.69 -24.53
N SER A 276 -14.72 -31.26 -23.73
CA SER A 276 -16.09 -30.75 -23.64
C SER A 276 -16.19 -29.29 -23.19
N ALA A 277 -15.17 -28.79 -22.49
CA ALA A 277 -15.10 -27.39 -22.10
C ALA A 277 -14.90 -26.44 -23.33
N PHE A 278 -14.45 -27.00 -24.48
CA PHE A 278 -14.18 -26.30 -25.74
C PHE A 278 -14.89 -26.95 -26.92
N GLU A 279 -16.10 -27.44 -26.69
CA GLU A 279 -16.89 -28.14 -27.70
C GLU A 279 -17.10 -27.28 -28.96
N GLY A 280 -16.85 -27.88 -30.15
CA GLY A 280 -16.97 -27.19 -31.45
C GLY A 280 -15.84 -26.22 -31.79
N GLU A 281 -14.74 -26.23 -31.04
CA GLU A 281 -13.53 -25.49 -31.38
C GLU A 281 -12.41 -26.42 -31.87
N THR A 282 -11.63 -25.96 -32.82
CA THR A 282 -10.41 -26.65 -33.24
C THR A 282 -9.36 -26.51 -32.15
N PRO A 283 -8.74 -27.61 -31.69
CA PRO A 283 -7.68 -27.52 -30.71
C PRO A 283 -6.48 -26.68 -31.18
N GLY A 284 -6.09 -25.70 -30.38
CA GLY A 284 -4.89 -24.91 -30.60
C GLY A 284 -3.59 -25.65 -30.28
N LEU A 285 -2.46 -25.05 -30.57
CA LEU A 285 -1.13 -25.60 -30.27
C LEU A 285 -0.77 -25.36 -28.80
N ALA A 286 -0.43 -26.43 -28.07
CA ALA A 286 -0.03 -26.30 -26.65
C ALA A 286 1.22 -25.43 -26.50
N ASN A 287 1.22 -24.52 -25.53
CA ASN A 287 2.33 -23.62 -25.22
C ASN A 287 2.68 -22.60 -26.32
N GLU A 288 1.85 -22.46 -27.35
CA GLU A 288 2.00 -21.42 -28.37
C GLU A 288 1.21 -20.18 -27.93
N PHE A 289 1.93 -19.21 -27.34
CA PHE A 289 1.36 -18.01 -26.74
C PHE A 289 1.16 -16.89 -27.78
N ASN A 290 0.12 -17.03 -28.56
CA ASN A 290 -0.29 -16.12 -29.59
C ASN A 290 -1.80 -15.88 -29.53
N ILE A 291 -2.26 -14.66 -29.75
CA ILE A 291 -3.68 -14.28 -29.69
C ILE A 291 -4.55 -15.12 -30.64
N GLN A 292 -4.02 -15.48 -31.82
CA GLN A 292 -4.75 -16.29 -32.80
C GLN A 292 -4.91 -17.76 -32.38
N ASN A 293 -4.12 -18.22 -31.41
CA ASN A 293 -4.16 -19.60 -30.91
C ASN A 293 -5.13 -19.78 -29.71
N LEU A 294 -5.77 -18.70 -29.28
CA LEU A 294 -6.69 -18.71 -28.15
C LEU A 294 -8.08 -19.18 -28.57
N SER A 295 -8.84 -19.75 -27.63
CA SER A 295 -10.23 -20.10 -27.79
C SER A 295 -11.06 -18.93 -28.29
N ALA A 296 -11.78 -19.12 -29.38
CA ALA A 296 -12.63 -18.08 -29.95
C ALA A 296 -13.81 -17.74 -29.02
N LYS A 297 -14.33 -18.76 -28.29
CA LYS A 297 -15.50 -18.63 -27.42
C LYS A 297 -15.18 -18.10 -26.01
N LYS A 298 -14.02 -18.49 -25.45
CA LYS A 298 -13.66 -18.16 -24.06
C LYS A 298 -12.69 -17.00 -23.92
N THR A 299 -12.13 -16.49 -25.01
CA THR A 299 -11.21 -15.36 -24.95
C THR A 299 -11.95 -14.07 -24.61
N SER A 300 -11.61 -13.51 -23.45
CA SER A 300 -11.99 -12.16 -23.04
C SER A 300 -11.29 -11.12 -23.88
N ARG A 301 -12.01 -10.12 -24.34
CA ARG A 301 -11.52 -8.95 -25.09
C ARG A 301 -12.05 -7.71 -24.41
N LEU A 302 -11.23 -7.09 -23.57
CA LEU A 302 -11.60 -5.94 -22.80
C LEU A 302 -10.96 -4.69 -23.38
N GLN A 303 -11.78 -3.71 -23.72
CA GLN A 303 -11.34 -2.33 -23.93
C GLN A 303 -12.07 -1.45 -22.95
N SER A 304 -11.33 -0.81 -22.06
CA SER A 304 -11.85 0.05 -21.01
C SER A 304 -11.00 1.29 -20.84
N GLY A 305 -11.49 2.23 -20.09
CA GLY A 305 -10.74 3.43 -19.76
C GLY A 305 -11.58 4.44 -18.99
N TRP A 306 -10.92 5.50 -18.56
CA TRP A 306 -11.57 6.59 -17.84
C TRP A 306 -10.83 7.90 -18.09
N ARG A 307 -11.52 9.01 -17.86
CA ARG A 307 -10.94 10.36 -17.88
C ARG A 307 -11.50 11.17 -16.73
N GLU A 308 -10.64 11.93 -16.08
CA GLU A 308 -10.96 12.88 -15.04
C GLU A 308 -10.32 14.22 -15.34
N GLN A 309 -11.07 15.29 -15.05
CA GLN A 309 -10.57 16.65 -15.16
C GLN A 309 -10.92 17.43 -13.91
N THR A 310 -9.99 18.28 -13.47
CA THR A 310 -10.23 19.23 -12.39
C THR A 310 -9.71 20.60 -12.79
N GLN A 311 -10.56 21.61 -12.66
CA GLN A 311 -10.19 23.01 -12.80
C GLN A 311 -10.22 23.65 -11.43
N SER A 312 -9.31 24.59 -11.18
CA SER A 312 -9.20 25.19 -9.86
C SER A 312 -8.80 26.64 -9.91
N ILE A 313 -9.30 27.41 -8.94
CA ILE A 313 -8.83 28.75 -8.64
C ILE A 313 -8.44 28.77 -7.17
N PHE A 314 -7.30 29.35 -6.85
CA PHE A 314 -6.81 29.40 -5.50
C PHE A 314 -6.02 30.69 -5.21
N ALA A 315 -5.99 31.04 -3.94
CA ALA A 315 -5.21 32.15 -3.44
C ALA A 315 -4.65 31.81 -2.05
N SER A 316 -3.48 32.33 -1.75
CA SER A 316 -2.93 32.34 -0.40
C SER A 316 -2.30 33.69 -0.11
N ALA A 317 -2.35 34.12 1.16
CA ALA A 317 -1.69 35.33 1.64
C ALA A 317 -1.16 35.07 3.04
N GLU A 318 0.09 35.44 3.26
CA GLU A 318 0.71 35.52 4.58
C GLU A 318 1.11 36.96 4.85
N VAL A 319 0.61 37.49 5.95
CA VAL A 319 0.93 38.82 6.44
C VAL A 319 1.79 38.65 7.68
N GLY A 320 2.99 39.21 7.64
CA GLY A 320 3.93 39.26 8.76
C GLY A 320 4.00 40.68 9.35
N TYR A 321 4.07 40.77 10.68
CA TYR A 321 4.27 42.03 11.40
C TYR A 321 5.44 41.89 12.35
N LYS A 322 6.44 42.78 12.16
CA LYS A 322 7.68 42.87 12.96
C LYS A 322 8.45 41.54 13.05
N SER A 323 8.38 40.73 12.02
CA SER A 323 8.97 39.38 12.01
C SER A 323 8.55 38.48 13.21
N THR A 324 7.53 38.93 13.94
CA THR A 324 7.03 38.31 15.18
C THR A 324 5.69 37.63 14.99
N TYR A 325 4.73 38.31 14.37
CA TYR A 325 3.36 37.83 14.18
C TYR A 325 3.11 37.49 12.72
N TYR A 326 2.47 36.37 12.46
CA TYR A 326 2.12 35.97 11.10
C TYR A 326 0.68 35.47 11.05
N LEU A 327 -0.04 35.91 10.04
CA LEU A 327 -1.38 35.44 9.70
C LEU A 327 -1.35 34.91 8.27
N THR A 328 -1.70 33.63 8.11
CA THR A 328 -1.79 32.95 6.81
C THR A 328 -3.24 32.65 6.49
N LEU A 329 -3.71 33.07 5.33
CA LEU A 329 -5.06 32.79 4.81
C LEU A 329 -4.91 32.07 3.49
N THR A 330 -5.66 30.97 3.30
CA THR A 330 -5.72 30.28 2.01
C THR A 330 -7.16 29.97 1.63
N GLY A 331 -7.40 29.96 0.34
CA GLY A 331 -8.69 29.56 -0.21
C GLY A 331 -8.48 28.89 -1.58
N ARG A 332 -9.19 27.80 -1.81
CA ARG A 332 -9.17 27.11 -3.09
C ARG A 332 -10.60 26.67 -3.44
N ASN A 333 -10.98 26.78 -4.70
CA ASN A 333 -12.19 26.21 -5.23
C ASN A 333 -11.86 25.29 -6.39
N ASP A 334 -12.36 24.05 -6.31
CA ASP A 334 -12.15 23.01 -7.32
C ASP A 334 -13.48 22.64 -8.01
N TRP A 335 -13.43 22.46 -9.33
CA TRP A 335 -14.48 21.95 -10.19
C TRP A 335 -14.06 20.60 -10.78
N PRO A 336 -14.20 19.50 -10.05
CA PRO A 336 -13.87 18.17 -10.57
C PRO A 336 -14.98 17.63 -11.49
N SER A 337 -14.60 16.88 -12.49
CA SER A 337 -15.53 16.28 -13.46
C SER A 337 -16.52 15.29 -12.84
N GLN A 338 -16.20 14.72 -11.68
CA GLN A 338 -17.10 13.85 -10.91
C GLN A 338 -18.41 14.58 -10.50
N LEU A 339 -18.34 15.89 -10.32
CA LEU A 339 -19.50 16.75 -9.99
C LEU A 339 -20.20 17.33 -11.22
N ALA A 340 -19.73 17.05 -12.45
CA ALA A 340 -20.29 17.69 -13.66
C ALA A 340 -21.66 17.14 -14.09
N GLY A 341 -22.05 15.96 -13.62
CA GLY A 341 -23.29 15.29 -14.04
C GLY A 341 -24.58 15.96 -13.53
N PRO A 342 -25.73 15.63 -14.12
CA PRO A 342 -27.01 16.22 -13.75
C PRO A 342 -27.45 15.88 -12.31
N ASN A 343 -27.00 14.75 -11.78
CA ASN A 343 -27.37 14.25 -10.46
C ASN A 343 -26.56 14.88 -9.31
N SER A 344 -25.59 15.72 -9.59
CA SER A 344 -24.83 16.44 -8.56
C SER A 344 -25.39 17.84 -8.36
N THR A 345 -25.79 18.17 -7.15
CA THR A 345 -26.27 19.51 -6.79
C THR A 345 -25.15 20.51 -6.61
N SER A 346 -23.99 20.06 -6.10
CA SER A 346 -22.80 20.88 -5.99
C SER A 346 -21.91 20.65 -7.20
N LYS A 347 -21.47 21.70 -7.89
CA LYS A 347 -20.57 21.61 -9.05
C LYS A 347 -19.12 21.89 -8.67
N SER A 348 -18.89 22.38 -7.48
CA SER A 348 -17.58 22.72 -6.95
C SER A 348 -17.55 22.64 -5.44
N PHE A 349 -16.37 22.67 -4.87
CA PHE A 349 -16.19 22.79 -3.43
C PHE A 349 -15.07 23.75 -3.10
N PHE A 350 -15.30 24.54 -2.03
CA PHE A 350 -14.38 25.54 -1.54
C PHE A 350 -13.66 25.05 -0.28
N TYR A 351 -12.35 25.28 -0.22
CA TYR A 351 -11.45 24.92 0.88
C TYR A 351 -10.84 26.16 1.51
N PRO A 352 -11.30 26.62 2.65
CA PRO A 352 -10.64 27.66 3.40
C PRO A 352 -9.59 27.09 4.37
N SER A 353 -8.52 27.85 4.62
CA SER A 353 -7.72 27.65 5.82
C SER A 353 -7.25 28.99 6.39
N VAL A 354 -7.03 28.99 7.71
CA VAL A 354 -6.45 30.11 8.45
C VAL A 354 -5.40 29.58 9.40
N GLY A 355 -4.24 30.22 9.39
CA GLY A 355 -3.15 29.92 10.30
C GLY A 355 -2.63 31.20 10.96
N ALA A 356 -2.31 31.12 12.23
CA ALA A 356 -1.66 32.20 12.95
C ALA A 356 -0.42 31.65 13.66
N SER A 357 0.64 32.45 13.69
CA SER A 357 1.82 32.09 14.47
C SER A 357 2.47 33.33 15.09
N VAL A 358 3.13 33.08 16.21
CA VAL A 358 3.88 34.12 16.93
C VAL A 358 5.28 33.59 17.31
N VAL A 359 6.30 34.33 16.97
CA VAL A 359 7.69 34.08 17.39
C VAL A 359 7.88 34.68 18.77
N LEU A 360 7.68 33.87 19.80
CA LEU A 360 7.69 34.29 21.20
C LEU A 360 9.08 34.78 21.63
N SER A 361 10.15 34.25 21.05
CA SER A 361 11.53 34.68 21.33
C SER A 361 11.77 36.16 20.96
N GLU A 362 11.08 36.68 19.95
CA GLU A 362 11.16 38.10 19.57
C GLU A 362 10.49 39.06 20.59
N LEU A 363 9.58 38.53 21.40
CA LEU A 363 8.89 39.27 22.46
C LEU A 363 9.66 39.31 23.78
N MET A 364 10.78 38.61 23.85
CA MET A 364 11.60 38.48 25.06
C MET A 364 12.94 39.21 24.92
N PRO A 365 13.02 40.53 25.14
CA PRO A 365 14.22 41.33 24.80
C PRO A 365 15.46 40.94 25.61
N ASN A 366 15.30 40.28 26.75
CA ASN A 366 16.40 39.82 27.60
C ASN A 366 16.61 38.31 27.58
N LEU A 367 16.13 37.65 26.53
CA LEU A 367 16.27 36.23 26.39
C LEU A 367 17.74 35.79 26.31
N ASN A 368 18.17 34.95 27.24
CA ASN A 368 19.47 34.32 27.14
C ASN A 368 19.47 33.27 26.04
N GLN A 369 20.10 33.60 24.90
CA GLN A 369 20.16 32.73 23.73
C GLN A 369 20.90 31.41 23.97
N ASP A 370 21.68 31.30 25.04
CA ASP A 370 22.30 30.02 25.43
C ASP A 370 21.29 29.01 25.94
N TYR A 371 20.17 29.46 26.53
CA TYR A 371 19.10 28.60 27.03
C TYR A 371 17.95 28.46 26.04
N LEU A 372 17.55 29.57 25.37
CA LEU A 372 16.43 29.56 24.42
C LEU A 372 16.75 30.56 23.30
N SER A 373 17.07 30.03 22.11
CA SER A 373 17.43 30.89 20.97
C SER A 373 16.25 31.15 20.03
N TYR A 374 15.24 30.27 20.05
CA TYR A 374 14.05 30.41 19.21
C TYR A 374 12.85 29.71 19.86
N MET A 375 11.69 30.36 19.84
CA MET A 375 10.42 29.78 20.26
C MET A 375 9.28 30.36 19.42
N LYS A 376 8.56 29.48 18.73
CA LYS A 376 7.39 29.83 17.89
C LYS A 376 6.20 28.99 18.28
N LEU A 377 5.08 29.64 18.56
CA LEU A 377 3.78 29.03 18.71
C LEU A 377 2.98 29.20 17.42
N ARG A 378 2.29 28.15 16.97
CA ARG A 378 1.43 28.15 15.79
C ARG A 378 0.09 27.53 16.07
N ALA A 379 -0.96 28.02 15.44
CA ALA A 379 -2.29 27.42 15.44
C ALA A 379 -2.88 27.55 14.04
N SER A 380 -3.59 26.53 13.58
CA SER A 380 -4.24 26.55 12.26
C SER A 380 -5.58 25.82 12.28
N PHE A 381 -6.46 26.24 11.40
CA PHE A 381 -7.69 25.56 11.04
C PHE A 381 -7.75 25.43 9.52
N ALA A 382 -8.12 24.25 9.04
CA ALA A 382 -8.32 23.99 7.63
C ALA A 382 -9.57 23.14 7.41
N SER A 383 -10.29 23.44 6.33
CA SER A 383 -11.41 22.63 5.87
C SER A 383 -11.15 22.21 4.43
N VAL A 384 -10.94 20.90 4.21
CA VAL A 384 -10.61 20.33 2.90
C VAL A 384 -11.75 19.43 2.43
N GLY A 385 -12.14 19.55 1.16
CA GLY A 385 -13.12 18.65 0.55
C GLY A 385 -12.41 17.63 -0.38
N THR A 386 -12.93 16.42 -0.43
CA THR A 386 -12.49 15.38 -1.36
C THR A 386 -13.66 14.98 -2.25
N ALA A 387 -13.42 14.92 -3.57
CA ALA A 387 -14.41 14.37 -4.49
C ALA A 387 -14.59 12.87 -4.24
N PHE A 388 -15.79 12.38 -4.48
CA PHE A 388 -16.09 10.95 -4.42
C PHE A 388 -15.58 10.23 -5.67
N GLU A 389 -15.66 8.89 -5.65
CA GLU A 389 -15.22 8.05 -6.76
C GLU A 389 -15.96 8.36 -8.06
N ARG A 390 -15.31 8.03 -9.19
CA ARG A 390 -15.91 8.19 -10.52
C ARG A 390 -17.19 7.38 -10.64
N TYR A 391 -18.13 7.91 -11.39
CA TYR A 391 -19.40 7.26 -11.78
C TYR A 391 -20.42 7.01 -10.66
N ILE A 392 -20.12 7.33 -9.39
CA ILE A 392 -21.13 7.23 -8.32
C ILE A 392 -22.35 8.10 -8.61
N ALA A 393 -22.11 9.35 -9.05
CA ALA A 393 -23.21 10.26 -9.41
C ALA A 393 -23.91 9.91 -10.74
N ASN A 394 -23.16 9.31 -11.66
CA ASN A 394 -23.63 8.98 -13.00
C ASN A 394 -23.17 7.56 -13.36
N PRO A 395 -23.86 6.53 -12.86
CA PRO A 395 -23.53 5.14 -13.15
C PRO A 395 -23.60 4.86 -14.65
N ARG A 396 -22.75 3.94 -15.10
CA ARG A 396 -22.65 3.52 -16.50
C ARG A 396 -22.95 2.04 -16.67
N TYR A 397 -23.34 1.64 -17.88
CA TYR A 397 -23.34 0.24 -18.25
C TYR A 397 -21.92 -0.30 -18.33
N GLU A 398 -21.73 -1.56 -17.96
CA GLU A 398 -20.45 -2.25 -18.06
C GLU A 398 -20.55 -3.41 -19.04
N TRP A 399 -19.50 -3.61 -19.83
CA TRP A 399 -19.42 -4.76 -20.71
C TRP A 399 -18.96 -5.98 -19.93
N ASP A 400 -19.81 -7.02 -19.90
CA ASP A 400 -19.44 -8.32 -19.35
C ASP A 400 -18.82 -9.17 -20.47
N SER A 401 -17.51 -9.34 -20.41
CA SER A 401 -16.74 -10.09 -21.40
C SER A 401 -17.00 -11.61 -21.33
N SER A 402 -17.51 -12.10 -20.20
CA SER A 402 -17.82 -13.53 -20.01
C SER A 402 -19.13 -13.92 -20.68
N THR A 403 -20.12 -13.03 -20.67
CA THR A 403 -21.43 -13.24 -21.31
C THR A 403 -21.54 -12.60 -22.68
N GLY A 404 -20.64 -11.68 -23.04
CA GLY A 404 -20.69 -10.90 -24.26
C GLY A 404 -21.87 -9.93 -24.32
N GLN A 405 -22.32 -9.42 -23.18
CA GLN A 405 -23.48 -8.54 -23.05
C GLN A 405 -23.16 -7.29 -22.23
N TRP A 406 -23.93 -6.24 -22.45
CA TRP A 406 -23.93 -5.08 -21.58
C TRP A 406 -24.75 -5.40 -20.32
N SER A 407 -24.12 -5.30 -19.14
CA SER A 407 -24.82 -5.38 -17.87
C SER A 407 -25.50 -4.05 -17.55
N ASN A 408 -26.69 -4.13 -16.96
CA ASN A 408 -27.30 -2.94 -16.35
C ASN A 408 -26.44 -2.47 -15.19
N THR A 409 -26.46 -1.16 -14.93
CA THR A 409 -25.86 -0.65 -13.71
C THR A 409 -26.44 -1.36 -12.48
N THR A 410 -25.57 -1.91 -11.66
CA THR A 410 -25.94 -2.54 -10.38
C THR A 410 -25.97 -1.52 -9.24
N GLN A 411 -25.56 -0.30 -9.52
CA GLN A 411 -25.49 0.80 -8.56
C GLN A 411 -26.74 1.69 -8.68
N TYR A 412 -27.38 1.95 -7.53
CA TYR A 412 -28.48 2.91 -7.46
C TYR A 412 -27.93 4.33 -7.73
N PRO A 413 -28.50 5.08 -8.70
CA PRO A 413 -28.03 6.43 -8.99
C PRO A 413 -28.35 7.37 -7.82
N LEU A 414 -27.31 8.01 -7.28
CA LEU A 414 -27.45 8.94 -6.19
C LEU A 414 -27.71 10.37 -6.68
N TYR A 415 -28.61 11.04 -6.00
CA TYR A 415 -28.89 12.46 -6.17
C TYR A 415 -28.36 13.21 -4.94
N ASN A 416 -27.97 14.46 -5.12
CA ASN A 416 -27.53 15.36 -4.04
C ASN A 416 -26.20 14.97 -3.35
N LEU A 417 -25.29 14.37 -4.07
CA LEU A 417 -23.95 14.06 -3.57
C LEU A 417 -23.23 15.32 -3.11
N LYS A 418 -22.61 15.22 -1.94
CA LYS A 418 -21.75 16.25 -1.35
C LYS A 418 -20.31 15.73 -1.32
N PRO A 419 -19.28 16.58 -1.44
CA PRO A 419 -17.91 16.15 -1.21
C PRO A 419 -17.72 15.73 0.25
N GLU A 420 -16.87 14.74 0.47
CA GLU A 420 -16.38 14.47 1.82
C GLU A 420 -15.65 15.70 2.34
N ARG A 421 -15.85 16.07 3.59
CA ARG A 421 -15.24 17.24 4.19
C ARG A 421 -14.43 16.88 5.41
N THR A 422 -13.15 17.21 5.36
CA THR A 422 -12.22 17.05 6.48
C THR A 422 -11.95 18.41 7.09
N GLU A 423 -12.31 18.58 8.35
CA GLU A 423 -12.03 19.76 9.16
C GLU A 423 -10.95 19.41 10.17
N SER A 424 -9.85 20.17 10.16
CA SER A 424 -8.73 19.97 11.06
C SER A 424 -8.34 21.26 11.77
N TRP A 425 -7.95 21.13 13.02
CA TRP A 425 -7.26 22.18 13.74
C TRP A 425 -5.98 21.62 14.39
N GLU A 426 -4.97 22.44 14.43
CA GLU A 426 -3.65 22.08 14.93
C GLU A 426 -3.09 23.18 15.80
N VAL A 427 -2.35 22.81 16.85
CA VAL A 427 -1.54 23.71 17.66
C VAL A 427 -0.14 23.12 17.75
N GLY A 428 0.87 23.94 17.45
CA GLY A 428 2.24 23.48 17.42
C GLY A 428 3.21 24.45 18.10
N LEU A 429 4.25 23.91 18.68
CA LEU A 429 5.34 24.59 19.34
C LEU A 429 6.67 24.16 18.71
N THR A 430 7.43 25.12 18.21
CA THR A 430 8.79 24.90 17.71
C THR A 430 9.77 25.65 18.61
N MET A 431 10.81 24.97 19.10
CA MET A 431 11.82 25.56 19.98
C MET A 431 13.23 25.16 19.57
N ARG A 432 14.19 26.07 19.78
CA ARG A 432 15.63 25.79 19.83
C ARG A 432 16.16 26.24 21.16
N PHE A 433 16.74 25.31 21.92
CA PHE A 433 17.13 25.56 23.31
C PHE A 433 18.44 24.85 23.66
N LEU A 434 19.11 25.34 24.72
CA LEU A 434 20.39 24.82 25.16
C LEU A 434 21.44 24.74 24.03
N LYS A 435 21.35 25.63 23.05
CA LYS A 435 22.18 25.74 21.83
C LYS A 435 22.04 24.56 20.87
N ASP A 436 22.01 23.33 21.36
CA ASP A 436 22.21 22.11 20.60
C ASP A 436 20.89 21.32 20.41
N PHE A 437 19.79 21.74 21.03
CA PHE A 437 18.50 21.05 20.97
C PHE A 437 17.49 21.78 20.10
N ASN A 438 16.72 21.01 19.34
CA ASN A 438 15.55 21.47 18.62
C ASN A 438 14.34 20.58 18.96
N LEU A 439 13.19 21.21 19.15
CA LEU A 439 11.91 20.56 19.46
C LEU A 439 10.85 21.07 18.50
N ASP A 440 10.10 20.15 17.95
CA ASP A 440 8.82 20.42 17.31
C ASP A 440 7.74 19.51 17.94
N LEU A 441 6.70 20.13 18.47
CA LEU A 441 5.58 19.46 19.12
C LEU A 441 4.29 19.95 18.49
N THR A 442 3.46 19.04 18.01
CA THR A 442 2.16 19.35 17.42
C THR A 442 1.07 18.47 18.03
N TYR A 443 -0.03 19.10 18.40
CA TYR A 443 -1.31 18.42 18.66
C TYR A 443 -2.28 18.72 17.52
N TYR A 444 -2.96 17.70 17.03
CA TYR A 444 -3.95 17.84 15.97
C TYR A 444 -5.28 17.14 16.33
N ASN A 445 -6.35 17.66 15.74
CA ASN A 445 -7.67 17.03 15.75
C ASN A 445 -8.30 17.23 14.39
N THR A 446 -8.67 16.14 13.76
CA THR A 446 -9.24 16.10 12.40
C THR A 446 -10.54 15.33 12.41
N VAL A 447 -11.59 15.88 11.84
CA VAL A 447 -12.89 15.22 11.67
C VAL A 447 -13.25 15.20 10.19
N THR A 448 -13.39 14.00 9.63
CA THR A 448 -13.90 13.78 8.27
C THR A 448 -15.39 13.48 8.34
N LYS A 449 -16.20 14.24 7.60
CA LYS A 449 -17.66 14.16 7.54
C LYS A 449 -18.13 13.81 6.13
N ASN A 450 -19.37 13.36 5.99
CA ASN A 450 -19.99 12.95 4.73
C ASN A 450 -19.19 11.82 4.03
N GLN A 451 -18.63 10.89 4.79
CA GLN A 451 -17.95 9.74 4.20
C GLN A 451 -18.92 8.91 3.38
N THR A 452 -18.47 8.47 2.21
CA THR A 452 -19.27 7.65 1.31
C THR A 452 -19.02 6.18 1.61
N PHE A 453 -20.07 5.42 1.89
CA PHE A 453 -20.02 3.98 2.07
C PHE A 453 -21.24 3.29 1.48
N ASN A 454 -21.12 1.99 1.20
CA ASN A 454 -22.17 1.16 0.64
C ASN A 454 -22.67 0.17 1.71
N PRO A 455 -23.75 0.49 2.46
CA PRO A 455 -24.38 -0.47 3.34
C PRO A 455 -25.18 -1.48 2.48
N GLU A 456 -25.23 -2.73 2.93
CA GLU A 456 -26.07 -3.75 2.31
C GLU A 456 -27.57 -3.51 2.60
N LEU A 457 -28.09 -2.42 2.07
CA LEU A 457 -29.53 -2.11 2.11
C LEU A 457 -30.17 -2.76 0.89
N GLY A 458 -30.85 -3.87 1.06
CA GLY A 458 -31.53 -4.57 -0.02
C GLY A 458 -32.48 -3.69 -0.81
N VAL A 459 -32.03 -3.16 -1.94
CA VAL A 459 -32.85 -2.42 -2.89
C VAL A 459 -33.08 -3.28 -4.09
N SER A 460 -34.36 -3.55 -4.42
CA SER A 460 -34.72 -4.41 -5.54
C SER A 460 -34.13 -3.93 -6.86
N GLY A 461 -33.36 -4.77 -7.51
CA GLY A 461 -32.73 -4.51 -8.80
C GLY A 461 -31.34 -3.84 -8.73
N TYR A 462 -30.83 -3.51 -7.54
CA TYR A 462 -29.50 -2.91 -7.35
C TYR A 462 -28.69 -3.69 -6.30
N SER A 463 -27.41 -3.86 -6.54
CA SER A 463 -26.47 -4.50 -5.61
C SER A 463 -25.65 -3.50 -4.78
N ALA A 464 -25.68 -2.22 -5.15
CA ALA A 464 -24.95 -1.17 -4.45
C ALA A 464 -25.82 0.09 -4.26
N LEU A 465 -25.88 0.57 -3.03
CA LEU A 465 -26.50 1.83 -2.66
C LEU A 465 -25.51 2.62 -1.80
N TYR A 466 -24.94 3.67 -2.36
CA TYR A 466 -24.04 4.53 -1.59
C TYR A 466 -24.81 5.54 -0.75
N ILE A 467 -24.34 5.78 0.45
CA ILE A 467 -24.83 6.84 1.31
C ILE A 467 -23.66 7.71 1.76
N GLN A 468 -23.96 8.97 2.06
CA GLN A 468 -23.00 9.96 2.51
C GLN A 468 -23.42 10.51 3.87
N THR A 469 -23.04 9.81 4.92
CA THR A 469 -23.29 10.25 6.30
C THR A 469 -21.99 10.21 7.08
N GLY A 470 -21.66 9.29 7.79
CA GLY A 470 -20.41 8.98 8.47
C GLY A 470 -19.54 10.16 8.95
N ALA A 471 -19.09 10.09 10.18
CA ALA A 471 -18.10 11.01 10.71
C ALA A 471 -17.01 10.24 11.47
N VAL A 472 -15.76 10.52 11.14
CA VAL A 472 -14.59 9.88 11.78
C VAL A 472 -13.61 10.93 12.26
N ARG A 473 -13.19 10.80 13.53
CA ARG A 473 -12.22 11.68 14.14
C ARG A 473 -10.86 10.98 14.26
N ASN A 474 -9.80 11.72 13.93
CA ASN A 474 -8.42 11.40 14.23
C ASN A 474 -7.82 12.53 15.09
N GLN A 475 -7.22 12.19 16.20
CA GLN A 475 -6.52 13.16 17.04
C GLN A 475 -5.24 12.55 17.59
N GLY A 476 -4.22 13.38 17.77
CA GLY A 476 -2.95 12.86 18.23
C GLY A 476 -1.91 13.92 18.52
N ILE A 477 -0.75 13.44 18.93
CA ILE A 477 0.43 14.23 19.24
C ILE A 477 1.56 13.75 18.35
N GLU A 478 2.30 14.69 17.79
CA GLU A 478 3.55 14.47 17.06
C GLU A 478 4.68 15.25 17.74
N LEU A 479 5.79 14.56 17.98
CA LEU A 479 6.98 15.12 18.61
C LEU A 479 8.20 14.78 17.78
N SER A 480 9.04 15.78 17.52
CA SER A 480 10.42 15.61 17.04
C SER A 480 11.37 16.33 17.99
N LEU A 481 12.35 15.61 18.53
CA LEU A 481 13.40 16.14 19.39
C LEU A 481 14.75 15.83 18.75
N GLY A 482 15.44 16.85 18.32
CA GLY A 482 16.77 16.77 17.75
C GLY A 482 17.83 17.28 18.71
N TYR A 483 18.99 16.68 18.67
CA TYR A 483 20.20 17.12 19.33
C TYR A 483 21.35 17.06 18.33
N GLU A 484 22.11 18.12 18.23
CA GLU A 484 23.29 18.15 17.36
C GLU A 484 24.42 18.91 18.04
N LYS A 485 25.59 18.27 18.13
CA LYS A 485 26.76 18.88 18.70
C LYS A 485 28.03 18.41 18.01
N GLU A 486 28.96 19.37 17.89
CA GLU A 486 30.30 19.15 17.37
C GLU A 486 31.33 19.47 18.41
N TRP A 487 32.26 18.52 18.67
CA TRP A 487 33.43 18.68 19.55
C TRP A 487 34.68 18.43 18.74
N ASN A 488 35.33 19.48 18.28
CA ASN A 488 36.52 19.37 17.44
C ASN A 488 36.27 18.51 16.19
N LYS A 489 36.70 17.26 16.17
CA LYS A 489 36.59 16.34 15.03
C LYS A 489 35.47 15.31 15.21
N PHE A 490 34.76 15.35 16.30
CA PHE A 490 33.64 14.45 16.59
C PHE A 490 32.32 15.23 16.52
N ARG A 491 31.39 14.72 15.73
CA ARG A 491 30.02 15.24 15.64
C ARG A 491 29.05 14.14 16.01
N TRP A 492 28.09 14.47 16.83
CA TRP A 492 26.94 13.63 17.16
C TRP A 492 25.66 14.36 16.78
N SER A 493 24.81 13.67 15.98
CA SER A 493 23.46 14.09 15.67
C SER A 493 22.51 12.98 16.15
N SER A 494 21.51 13.35 16.93
CA SER A 494 20.48 12.44 17.43
C SER A 494 19.11 13.03 17.15
N ASN A 495 18.22 12.24 16.61
CA ASN A 495 16.83 12.65 16.37
C ASN A 495 15.88 11.59 16.90
N TYR A 496 14.97 11.99 17.77
CA TYR A 496 13.89 11.17 18.29
C TYR A 496 12.56 11.68 17.79
N THR A 497 11.75 10.78 17.22
CA THR A 497 10.39 11.07 16.79
C THR A 497 9.39 10.19 17.52
N PHE A 498 8.25 10.76 17.85
CA PHE A 498 7.14 10.08 18.50
C PHE A 498 5.83 10.57 17.91
N SER A 499 4.92 9.67 17.59
CA SER A 499 3.59 10.01 17.13
C SER A 499 2.52 9.08 17.71
N THR A 500 1.37 9.66 18.04
CA THR A 500 0.15 8.91 18.40
C THR A 500 -0.98 9.31 17.48
N ASN A 501 -1.92 8.40 17.25
CA ASN A 501 -3.19 8.70 16.60
C ASN A 501 -4.32 7.92 17.29
N GLN A 502 -5.33 8.62 17.76
CA GLN A 502 -6.58 8.03 18.22
C GLN A 502 -7.64 8.20 17.14
N ASN A 503 -7.96 7.12 16.46
CA ASN A 503 -9.06 7.07 15.50
C ASN A 503 -10.35 6.72 16.24
N LYS A 504 -11.45 7.43 15.94
CA LYS A 504 -12.77 7.16 16.50
C LYS A 504 -13.87 7.43 15.48
N ILE A 505 -14.72 6.44 15.27
CA ILE A 505 -15.95 6.59 14.50
C ILE A 505 -16.95 7.33 15.39
N LEU A 506 -17.37 8.51 14.97
CA LEU A 506 -18.33 9.34 15.69
C LEU A 506 -19.76 8.98 15.32
N GLU A 507 -19.98 8.68 14.04
CA GLU A 507 -21.27 8.39 13.44
C GLU A 507 -21.08 7.56 12.17
N LEU A 508 -21.93 6.59 11.91
CA LEU A 508 -22.03 5.89 10.62
C LEU A 508 -23.21 6.40 9.83
N ALA A 509 -24.43 6.17 10.30
CA ALA A 509 -25.64 6.76 9.75
C ALA A 509 -26.70 6.90 10.83
N ASP A 510 -27.18 8.11 11.09
CA ASP A 510 -28.30 8.36 11.98
C ASP A 510 -29.43 9.11 11.22
N ASN A 511 -30.63 8.52 11.25
CA ASN A 511 -31.79 9.00 10.53
C ASN A 511 -31.53 9.37 9.05
N ALA A 512 -30.63 8.60 8.41
CA ALA A 512 -30.34 8.77 7.00
C ALA A 512 -31.54 8.34 6.15
N ILE A 513 -31.75 9.01 5.05
CA ILE A 513 -32.86 8.68 4.13
C ILE A 513 -32.33 7.71 3.07
N ASN A 514 -32.97 6.57 2.95
CA ASN A 514 -32.75 5.67 1.83
C ASN A 514 -33.26 6.35 0.54
N PRO A 515 -32.38 6.71 -0.39
CA PRO A 515 -32.78 7.48 -1.58
C PRO A 515 -33.69 6.69 -2.52
N ALA A 516 -33.76 5.38 -2.42
CA ALA A 516 -34.60 4.52 -3.25
C ALA A 516 -36.02 4.36 -2.69
N THR A 517 -36.19 4.31 -1.37
CA THR A 517 -37.48 4.06 -0.72
C THR A 517 -38.09 5.32 -0.06
N GLY A 518 -37.23 6.30 0.26
CA GLY A 518 -37.62 7.49 1.02
C GLY A 518 -37.76 7.24 2.54
N GLU A 519 -37.50 6.03 3.02
CA GLU A 519 -37.57 5.68 4.43
C GLU A 519 -36.31 6.10 5.18
N SER A 520 -36.42 6.45 6.44
CA SER A 520 -35.28 6.70 7.31
C SER A 520 -34.74 5.42 7.86
N PHE A 521 -33.41 5.35 8.01
CA PHE A 521 -32.71 4.24 8.63
C PHE A 521 -31.51 4.74 9.45
N SER A 522 -31.06 3.93 10.39
CA SER A 522 -29.83 4.18 11.16
C SER A 522 -28.95 2.92 11.12
N ILE A 523 -27.64 3.13 11.05
CA ILE A 523 -26.62 2.07 11.06
C ILE A 523 -25.61 2.43 12.15
N SER A 524 -25.48 1.60 13.15
CA SER A 524 -24.47 1.73 14.22
C SER A 524 -23.29 0.75 14.07
N THR A 525 -23.45 -0.26 13.20
CA THR A 525 -22.44 -1.29 12.91
C THR A 525 -22.45 -1.62 11.43
N LEU A 526 -21.26 -1.65 10.80
CA LEU A 526 -21.08 -2.03 9.39
C LEU A 526 -19.95 -3.05 9.25
N ASN A 527 -20.25 -4.20 8.66
CA ASN A 527 -19.25 -5.23 8.35
C ASN A 527 -18.60 -4.94 7.00
N MET A 528 -17.29 -4.69 7.04
CA MET A 528 -16.47 -4.39 5.84
C MET A 528 -15.82 -5.64 5.24
N GLY A 529 -16.18 -6.83 5.72
CA GLY A 529 -15.52 -8.07 5.32
C GLY A 529 -14.20 -8.31 6.05
N GLY A 530 -13.40 -9.23 5.54
CA GLY A 530 -12.13 -9.58 6.18
C GLY A 530 -11.49 -10.84 5.58
N LEU A 531 -10.62 -11.45 6.36
CA LEU A 531 -9.90 -12.67 5.98
C LEU A 531 -10.22 -13.80 6.99
N GLY A 532 -10.72 -14.93 6.48
CA GLY A 532 -11.14 -16.03 7.33
C GLY A 532 -12.27 -15.60 8.26
N SER A 533 -12.18 -15.90 9.55
CA SER A 533 -13.15 -15.43 10.56
C SER A 533 -12.87 -14.02 11.10
N ALA A 534 -11.72 -13.44 10.80
CA ALA A 534 -11.41 -12.07 11.19
C ALA A 534 -12.13 -11.07 10.27
N ARG A 535 -12.90 -10.15 10.86
CA ARG A 535 -13.74 -9.17 10.16
C ARG A 535 -13.43 -7.76 10.65
N PHE A 536 -13.34 -6.80 9.71
CA PHE A 536 -13.36 -5.39 10.06
C PHE A 536 -14.81 -4.96 10.31
N LEU A 537 -15.10 -4.52 11.52
CA LEU A 537 -16.37 -3.91 11.85
C LEU A 537 -16.18 -2.44 12.16
N LEU A 538 -16.89 -1.60 11.43
CA LEU A 538 -17.05 -0.21 11.79
C LEU A 538 -18.21 -0.13 12.80
N LYS A 539 -17.90 0.23 14.04
CA LYS A 539 -18.91 0.48 15.11
C LYS A 539 -18.79 1.91 15.59
N GLU A 540 -19.91 2.56 15.82
CA GLU A 540 -19.92 3.88 16.46
C GLU A 540 -19.24 3.82 17.83
N GLY A 541 -18.36 4.79 18.09
CA GLY A 541 -17.49 4.81 19.27
C GLY A 541 -16.24 3.97 19.19
N GLY A 542 -16.13 3.04 18.24
CA GLY A 542 -14.97 2.23 17.93
C GLY A 542 -13.98 2.91 16.99
N SER A 543 -13.02 2.14 16.48
CA SER A 543 -11.98 2.56 15.53
C SER A 543 -12.20 1.92 14.17
N MET A 544 -11.82 2.61 13.10
CA MET A 544 -11.82 2.04 11.75
C MET A 544 -10.88 0.83 11.58
N GLY A 545 -9.93 0.66 12.50
CA GLY A 545 -9.02 -0.48 12.51
C GLY A 545 -9.45 -1.63 13.42
N ASP A 546 -10.63 -1.59 14.00
CA ASP A 546 -11.10 -2.64 14.90
C ASP A 546 -11.42 -3.93 14.11
N ILE A 547 -10.85 -5.05 14.57
CA ILE A 547 -11.12 -6.38 14.01
C ILE A 547 -11.82 -7.25 15.05
N TYR A 548 -12.72 -8.08 14.53
CA TYR A 548 -13.59 -8.96 15.30
C TYR A 548 -13.59 -10.35 14.70
N SER A 549 -13.88 -11.38 15.50
CA SER A 549 -14.13 -12.72 15.01
C SER A 549 -15.64 -13.00 14.91
N ASN A 550 -16.05 -13.54 13.77
CA ASN A 550 -17.41 -14.08 13.59
C ASN A 550 -17.49 -15.57 13.90
N ARG A 551 -16.46 -16.17 14.53
CA ARG A 551 -16.37 -17.59 14.85
C ARG A 551 -15.72 -17.78 16.21
N ASP A 552 -16.23 -18.74 16.99
CA ASP A 552 -15.63 -19.16 18.27
C ASP A 552 -15.66 -20.70 18.38
N LEU A 553 -14.95 -21.21 19.38
CA LEU A 553 -15.14 -22.58 19.82
C LEU A 553 -16.45 -22.68 20.57
N LYS A 554 -17.19 -23.77 20.30
CA LYS A 554 -18.39 -24.09 21.04
C LYS A 554 -18.05 -24.33 22.51
N ARG A 555 -18.89 -23.82 23.42
CA ARG A 555 -18.69 -23.93 24.86
C ARG A 555 -19.87 -24.65 25.54
N ASP A 556 -19.57 -25.31 26.66
CA ASP A 556 -20.58 -25.89 27.53
C ASP A 556 -21.28 -24.81 28.39
N ALA A 557 -22.24 -25.22 29.22
CA ALA A 557 -22.97 -24.32 30.10
C ALA A 557 -22.09 -23.65 31.18
N ASN A 558 -20.90 -24.17 31.42
CA ASN A 558 -19.92 -23.61 32.38
C ASN A 558 -18.89 -22.70 31.71
N GLY A 559 -18.98 -22.54 30.38
CA GLY A 559 -18.04 -21.73 29.58
C GLY A 559 -16.77 -22.48 29.16
N ASN A 560 -16.64 -23.77 29.45
CA ASN A 560 -15.53 -24.60 28.99
C ASN A 560 -15.65 -24.89 27.51
N ILE A 561 -14.52 -25.12 26.84
CA ILE A 561 -14.49 -25.60 25.44
C ILE A 561 -15.22 -26.95 25.39
N TYR A 562 -16.24 -27.06 24.54
CA TYR A 562 -16.96 -28.28 24.35
C TYR A 562 -16.11 -29.30 23.60
N VAL A 563 -15.90 -30.47 24.23
CA VAL A 563 -15.23 -31.63 23.64
C VAL A 563 -16.25 -32.76 23.57
N ASP A 564 -16.45 -33.31 22.39
CA ASP A 564 -17.40 -34.41 22.21
C ASP A 564 -16.84 -35.76 22.74
N ALA A 565 -17.67 -36.79 22.72
CA ALA A 565 -17.29 -38.11 23.21
C ALA A 565 -16.14 -38.78 22.41
N THR A 566 -15.82 -38.27 21.24
CA THR A 566 -14.72 -38.73 20.37
C THR A 566 -13.43 -37.89 20.55
N GLY A 567 -13.43 -36.89 21.45
CA GLY A 567 -12.31 -36.02 21.69
C GLY A 567 -12.15 -34.88 20.66
N GLN A 568 -13.20 -34.58 19.90
CA GLN A 568 -13.21 -33.52 18.91
C GLN A 568 -13.76 -32.22 19.52
N ILE A 569 -13.21 -31.10 19.11
CA ILE A 569 -13.77 -29.78 19.39
C ILE A 569 -14.70 -29.35 18.26
N ALA A 570 -15.66 -28.51 18.59
CA ALA A 570 -16.58 -27.94 17.61
C ALA A 570 -16.44 -26.41 17.58
N THR A 571 -16.63 -25.83 16.41
CA THR A 571 -16.70 -24.38 16.23
C THR A 571 -18.12 -23.95 15.96
N GLU A 572 -18.45 -22.71 16.26
CA GLU A 572 -19.72 -22.10 15.90
C GLU A 572 -19.50 -20.78 15.18
N THR A 573 -20.36 -20.50 14.21
CA THR A 573 -20.38 -19.21 13.52
C THR A 573 -21.37 -18.29 14.24
N ILE A 574 -20.91 -17.11 14.61
CA ILE A 574 -21.74 -16.09 15.24
C ILE A 574 -22.49 -15.37 14.11
N SER A 575 -23.80 -15.48 14.10
CA SER A 575 -24.64 -14.95 13.01
C SER A 575 -24.95 -13.46 13.17
N ASN A 576 -25.13 -13.00 14.42
CA ASN A 576 -25.43 -11.61 14.70
C ASN A 576 -24.13 -10.80 14.78
N VAL A 577 -24.01 -9.79 13.93
CA VAL A 577 -22.81 -8.93 13.84
C VAL A 577 -22.50 -8.18 15.15
N ASP A 578 -23.50 -7.94 15.97
CA ASP A 578 -23.32 -7.26 17.24
C ASP A 578 -22.65 -8.14 18.31
N ASP A 579 -22.75 -9.44 18.16
CA ASP A 579 -22.16 -10.45 19.06
C ASP A 579 -20.74 -10.89 18.66
N TYR A 580 -20.19 -10.34 17.56
CA TYR A 580 -18.83 -10.66 17.12
C TYR A 580 -17.81 -10.31 18.19
N ILE A 581 -16.84 -11.18 18.38
CA ILE A 581 -15.83 -11.08 19.43
C ILE A 581 -14.73 -10.12 19.01
N LYS A 582 -14.53 -9.03 19.77
CA LYS A 582 -13.48 -8.05 19.48
C LYS A 582 -12.10 -8.65 19.73
N LEU A 583 -11.25 -8.66 18.71
CA LEU A 583 -9.85 -9.12 18.75
C LEU A 583 -8.88 -7.99 19.10
N GLY A 584 -9.21 -6.77 18.71
CA GLY A 584 -8.38 -5.59 18.93
C GLY A 584 -8.47 -4.61 17.77
N SER A 585 -7.52 -3.70 17.68
CA SER A 585 -7.38 -2.77 16.55
C SER A 585 -6.06 -3.03 15.84
N VAL A 586 -6.04 -3.00 14.51
CA VAL A 586 -4.80 -3.06 13.72
C VAL A 586 -3.98 -1.77 13.78
N LEU A 587 -4.57 -0.68 14.28
CA LEU A 587 -3.91 0.60 14.41
C LEU A 587 -2.96 0.61 15.61
N PRO A 588 -1.74 1.15 15.47
CA PRO A 588 -0.83 1.30 16.61
C PRO A 588 -1.33 2.40 17.55
N LYS A 589 -0.98 2.27 18.82
CA LYS A 589 -1.17 3.33 19.84
C LYS A 589 -0.11 4.42 19.70
N ALA A 590 1.12 4.03 19.35
CA ALA A 590 2.22 4.96 19.10
C ALA A 590 3.24 4.37 18.11
N ASN A 591 3.89 5.26 17.36
CA ASN A 591 5.08 4.96 16.58
C ASN A 591 6.23 5.84 17.06
N MET A 592 7.44 5.28 17.11
CA MET A 592 8.65 5.94 17.56
C MET A 592 9.81 5.59 16.63
N ALA A 593 10.73 6.53 16.47
CA ALA A 593 12.01 6.25 15.87
C ALA A 593 13.10 7.08 16.58
N TRP A 594 14.27 6.48 16.73
CA TRP A 594 15.42 7.14 17.30
C TRP A 594 16.63 6.86 16.41
N ARG A 595 17.07 7.91 15.73
CA ARG A 595 18.24 7.91 14.85
C ARG A 595 19.41 8.58 15.54
N ASN A 596 20.59 7.96 15.43
CA ASN A 596 21.85 8.53 15.87
C ASN A 596 22.87 8.41 14.76
N ASP A 597 23.55 9.51 14.50
CA ASP A 597 24.65 9.60 13.54
C ASP A 597 25.87 10.19 14.24
N PHE A 598 26.97 9.51 14.13
CA PHE A 598 28.27 9.91 14.67
C PHE A 598 29.26 10.06 13.55
N SER A 599 30.05 11.11 13.58
CA SER A 599 31.19 11.25 12.70
C SER A 599 32.44 11.59 13.50
N TRP A 600 33.53 10.92 13.20
CA TRP A 600 34.82 11.16 13.82
C TRP A 600 35.93 11.10 12.76
N ASN A 601 36.55 12.26 12.47
CA ASN A 601 37.44 12.40 11.32
C ASN A 601 36.77 11.88 10.03
N ASN A 602 37.31 10.79 9.49
CA ASN A 602 36.85 10.17 8.25
C ASN A 602 35.84 9.03 8.48
N PHE A 603 35.59 8.63 9.73
CA PHE A 603 34.65 7.58 10.08
C PHE A 603 33.25 8.15 10.29
N ARG A 604 32.26 7.39 9.86
CA ARG A 604 30.84 7.64 10.14
C ARG A 604 30.23 6.35 10.68
N PHE A 605 29.43 6.50 11.71
CA PHE A 605 28.63 5.43 12.29
C PHE A 605 27.20 5.95 12.48
N GLY A 606 26.22 5.16 12.07
CA GLY A 606 24.81 5.50 12.25
C GLY A 606 23.99 4.29 12.66
N PHE A 607 22.96 4.52 13.46
CA PHE A 607 21.93 3.53 13.70
C PHE A 607 20.55 4.19 13.88
N MET A 608 19.52 3.43 13.54
CA MET A 608 18.14 3.81 13.77
C MET A 608 17.36 2.66 14.40
N ILE A 609 16.75 2.94 15.53
CA ILE A 609 15.82 2.04 16.21
C ILE A 609 14.41 2.58 15.98
N SER A 610 13.50 1.74 15.51
CA SER A 610 12.09 2.06 15.38
C SER A 610 11.25 1.16 16.27
N ALA A 611 10.16 1.70 16.82
CA ALA A 611 9.19 0.97 17.61
C ALA A 611 7.77 1.29 17.17
N ARG A 612 6.97 0.25 17.05
CA ARG A 612 5.52 0.33 16.92
C ARG A 612 4.91 -0.27 18.18
N LEU A 613 4.14 0.50 18.92
CA LEU A 613 3.51 0.07 20.16
C LEU A 613 2.02 -0.14 19.96
N GLY A 614 1.54 -1.30 20.38
CA GLY A 614 0.14 -1.69 20.24
C GLY A 614 -0.26 -2.09 18.83
N GLY A 615 -1.53 -2.37 18.67
CA GLY A 615 -2.10 -3.00 17.49
C GLY A 615 -2.08 -4.52 17.57
N VAL A 616 -2.91 -5.15 16.77
CA VAL A 616 -2.96 -6.60 16.60
C VAL A 616 -2.84 -6.98 15.13
N VAL A 617 -2.43 -8.22 14.86
CA VAL A 617 -2.37 -8.82 13.54
C VAL A 617 -2.96 -10.21 13.58
N PHE A 618 -3.87 -10.51 12.65
CA PHE A 618 -4.37 -11.85 12.43
C PHE A 618 -3.47 -12.58 11.43
N SER A 619 -3.00 -13.78 11.79
CA SER A 619 -2.13 -14.60 10.94
C SER A 619 -2.87 -15.81 10.37
N ARG A 620 -3.41 -15.67 9.16
CA ARG A 620 -3.95 -16.81 8.41
C ARG A 620 -2.86 -17.81 8.04
N THR A 621 -1.63 -17.34 7.85
CA THR A 621 -0.46 -18.20 7.57
C THR A 621 -0.24 -19.19 8.70
N GLN A 622 -0.20 -18.73 9.97
CA GLN A 622 -0.01 -19.63 11.10
C GLN A 622 -1.16 -20.65 11.21
N ALA A 623 -2.40 -20.20 11.01
CA ALA A 623 -3.56 -21.08 11.02
C ALA A 623 -3.45 -22.22 9.98
N MET A 624 -2.98 -21.91 8.77
CA MET A 624 -2.75 -22.91 7.73
C MET A 624 -1.59 -23.86 8.07
N LEU A 625 -0.48 -23.34 8.60
CA LEU A 625 0.66 -24.20 9.01
C LEU A 625 0.23 -25.17 10.10
N ASP A 626 -0.61 -24.75 11.01
CA ASP A 626 -1.18 -25.56 12.08
C ASP A 626 -2.16 -26.62 11.53
N ASP A 627 -3.09 -26.21 10.68
CA ASP A 627 -4.04 -27.13 10.04
C ASP A 627 -3.33 -28.25 9.25
N PHE A 628 -2.25 -27.90 8.54
CA PHE A 628 -1.46 -28.86 7.77
C PHE A 628 -0.44 -29.66 8.61
N GLY A 629 -0.29 -29.34 9.90
CA GLY A 629 0.61 -30.05 10.81
C GLY A 629 2.10 -29.83 10.52
N VAL A 630 2.45 -28.70 9.90
CA VAL A 630 3.85 -28.37 9.50
C VAL A 630 4.49 -27.32 10.39
N SER A 631 3.78 -26.75 11.36
CA SER A 631 4.33 -25.81 12.33
C SER A 631 5.07 -26.51 13.48
N GLU A 632 6.00 -25.79 14.12
CA GLU A 632 6.72 -26.27 15.30
C GLU A 632 5.76 -26.59 16.46
N ALA A 633 4.79 -25.71 16.72
CA ALA A 633 3.78 -25.93 17.76
C ALA A 633 3.01 -27.24 17.60
N THR A 634 2.68 -27.61 16.35
CA THR A 634 2.03 -28.91 16.08
C THR A 634 2.97 -30.09 16.28
N ALA A 635 4.26 -29.93 16.02
CA ALA A 635 5.27 -30.97 16.26
C ALA A 635 5.47 -31.21 17.75
N GLU A 636 5.62 -30.15 18.55
CA GLU A 636 5.75 -30.22 20.02
C GLU A 636 4.51 -30.87 20.65
N ALA A 637 3.31 -30.48 20.22
CA ALA A 637 2.07 -31.08 20.73
C ALA A 637 1.99 -32.58 20.41
N ARG A 638 2.43 -33.03 19.22
CA ARG A 638 2.49 -34.45 18.86
C ARG A 638 3.54 -35.22 19.67
N ASP A 639 4.66 -34.60 20.00
CA ASP A 639 5.68 -35.22 20.88
C ASP A 639 5.15 -35.38 22.32
N LEU A 640 4.34 -34.45 22.82
CA LEU A 640 3.61 -34.56 24.09
C LEU A 640 2.46 -35.59 24.02
N GLY A 641 1.87 -35.78 22.84
CA GLY A 641 0.73 -36.66 22.60
C GLY A 641 -0.63 -36.05 22.85
N TYR A 642 -0.73 -34.84 23.36
CA TYR A 642 -2.00 -34.13 23.64
C TYR A 642 -1.84 -32.61 23.65
N VAL A 643 -2.95 -31.92 23.51
CA VAL A 643 -3.12 -30.50 23.86
C VAL A 643 -4.03 -30.41 25.07
N LEU A 644 -3.63 -29.65 26.08
CA LEU A 644 -4.39 -29.51 27.32
C LEU A 644 -5.40 -28.34 27.18
N VAL A 645 -6.68 -28.61 27.37
CA VAL A 645 -7.75 -27.60 27.41
C VAL A 645 -8.55 -27.69 28.71
N ASN A 646 -9.32 -26.67 29.04
CA ASN A 646 -10.13 -26.60 30.26
C ASN A 646 -9.37 -26.97 31.57
N GLY A 647 -8.05 -26.90 31.53
CA GLY A 647 -7.16 -27.24 32.64
C GLY A 647 -6.80 -28.73 32.71
N ASN A 648 -7.67 -29.66 32.36
CA ASN A 648 -7.45 -31.09 32.52
C ASN A 648 -7.78 -31.96 31.29
N ASP A 649 -8.50 -31.45 30.34
CA ASP A 649 -8.96 -32.25 29.20
C ASP A 649 -7.83 -32.38 28.17
N GLN A 650 -7.44 -33.61 27.84
CA GLN A 650 -6.43 -33.93 26.87
C GLN A 650 -7.07 -34.19 25.50
N ILE A 651 -6.77 -33.34 24.54
CA ILE A 651 -7.27 -33.46 23.15
C ILE A 651 -6.13 -33.92 22.23
N ASN A 652 -6.45 -34.75 21.26
CA ASN A 652 -5.53 -35.13 20.21
C ASN A 652 -5.01 -33.88 19.47
N PRO A 653 -3.68 -33.73 19.27
CA PRO A 653 -3.10 -32.56 18.62
C PRO A 653 -3.70 -32.24 17.22
N GLU A 654 -3.94 -33.26 16.39
CA GLU A 654 -4.58 -33.05 15.09
C GLU A 654 -6.00 -32.50 15.23
N ALA A 655 -6.79 -33.09 16.15
CA ALA A 655 -8.15 -32.64 16.42
C ALA A 655 -8.21 -31.18 16.87
N TRP A 656 -7.26 -30.77 17.73
CA TRP A 656 -7.16 -29.40 18.18
C TRP A 656 -6.78 -28.43 17.06
N TYR A 657 -5.61 -28.63 16.44
CA TYR A 657 -5.06 -27.67 15.48
C TYR A 657 -5.88 -27.59 14.18
N ARG A 658 -6.44 -28.70 13.73
CA ARG A 658 -7.39 -28.68 12.60
C ARG A 658 -8.72 -28.04 13.01
N GLY A 659 -9.17 -28.24 14.24
CA GLY A 659 -10.40 -27.63 14.73
C GLY A 659 -10.31 -26.10 14.77
N ILE A 660 -9.18 -25.53 15.19
CA ILE A 660 -9.01 -24.07 15.27
C ILE A 660 -8.43 -23.44 14.00
N GLY A 661 -7.66 -24.20 13.18
CA GLY A 661 -6.89 -23.69 12.02
C GLY A 661 -7.54 -23.84 10.68
N SER A 662 -8.41 -24.88 10.49
CA SER A 662 -8.99 -25.19 9.20
C SER A 662 -10.08 -24.20 8.76
N GLY A 663 -10.37 -24.20 7.46
CA GLY A 663 -11.40 -23.34 6.87
C GLY A 663 -11.12 -21.87 7.13
N ASP A 664 -12.04 -21.16 7.77
CA ASP A 664 -11.90 -19.73 8.12
C ASP A 664 -11.02 -19.49 9.36
N ALA A 665 -10.59 -20.55 10.04
CA ALA A 665 -9.91 -20.56 11.33
C ALA A 665 -10.73 -19.92 12.47
N VAL A 666 -10.28 -20.05 13.70
CA VAL A 666 -10.81 -19.34 14.86
C VAL A 666 -9.85 -18.19 15.20
N ALA A 667 -10.19 -16.98 14.79
CA ALA A 667 -9.27 -15.86 14.74
C ALA A 667 -8.67 -15.50 16.11
N GLN A 668 -9.33 -15.80 17.22
CA GLN A 668 -8.83 -15.55 18.56
C GLN A 668 -7.50 -16.25 18.84
N TYR A 669 -7.28 -17.44 18.27
CA TYR A 669 -6.06 -18.23 18.47
C TYR A 669 -4.89 -17.81 17.57
N TYR A 670 -5.18 -17.01 16.55
CA TYR A 670 -4.22 -16.57 15.53
C TYR A 670 -4.07 -15.05 15.45
N THR A 671 -4.53 -14.35 16.50
CA THR A 671 -4.35 -12.90 16.63
C THR A 671 -3.24 -12.60 17.61
N TYR A 672 -2.22 -11.92 17.11
CA TYR A 672 -0.98 -11.62 17.83
C TYR A 672 -0.82 -10.12 18.06
N SER A 673 -0.01 -9.73 19.05
CA SER A 673 0.40 -8.33 19.24
C SER A 673 1.25 -7.88 18.05
N ALA A 674 0.92 -6.71 17.49
CA ALA A 674 1.73 -6.06 16.47
C ALA A 674 2.83 -5.15 17.04
N THR A 675 2.99 -5.12 18.38
CA THR A 675 4.08 -4.38 19.03
C THR A 675 5.42 -4.97 18.62
N ASN A 676 6.29 -4.10 18.11
CA ASN A 676 7.64 -4.51 17.75
C ASN A 676 8.65 -3.38 17.97
N VAL A 677 9.89 -3.74 18.22
CA VAL A 677 11.06 -2.85 18.26
C VAL A 677 12.09 -3.43 17.32
N ARG A 678 12.62 -2.60 16.42
CA ARG A 678 13.55 -3.03 15.37
C ARG A 678 14.77 -2.13 15.32
N LEU A 679 15.92 -2.74 15.15
CA LEU A 679 17.08 -2.05 14.59
C LEU A 679 16.82 -1.89 13.08
N GLN A 680 16.38 -0.71 12.69
CA GLN A 680 15.93 -0.42 11.32
C GLN A 680 17.11 -0.23 10.37
N GLU A 681 18.18 0.33 10.89
CA GLU A 681 19.41 0.63 10.14
C GLU A 681 20.60 0.58 11.09
N ALA A 682 21.72 0.04 10.63
CA ALA A 682 23.02 0.21 11.26
C ALA A 682 24.05 0.38 10.14
N SER A 683 24.85 1.44 10.21
CA SER A 683 25.80 1.75 9.16
C SER A 683 27.15 2.13 9.74
N ILE A 684 28.22 1.76 9.03
CA ILE A 684 29.57 2.20 9.27
C ILE A 684 30.21 2.61 7.94
N GLY A 685 30.81 3.80 7.89
CA GLY A 685 31.39 4.32 6.68
C GLY A 685 32.79 4.93 6.92
N TYR A 686 33.61 4.91 5.89
CA TYR A 686 34.92 5.56 5.89
C TYR A 686 35.08 6.37 4.60
N THR A 687 35.39 7.66 4.74
CA THR A 687 35.71 8.55 3.64
C THR A 687 37.22 8.63 3.47
N PHE A 688 37.72 8.20 2.35
CA PHE A 688 39.15 8.24 2.06
C PHE A 688 39.64 9.68 1.86
N PRO A 689 40.77 10.08 2.47
CA PRO A 689 41.33 11.40 2.22
C PRO A 689 41.67 11.60 0.73
N ARG A 690 41.30 12.73 0.15
CA ARG A 690 41.50 13.03 -1.27
C ARG A 690 42.97 12.84 -1.71
N LYS A 691 43.92 13.19 -0.85
CA LYS A 691 45.36 13.00 -1.12
C LYS A 691 45.73 11.54 -1.39
N MET A 692 45.05 10.58 -0.79
CA MET A 692 45.29 9.16 -1.06
C MET A 692 44.86 8.71 -2.46
N LEU A 693 43.99 9.50 -3.09
CA LEU A 693 43.40 9.28 -4.41
C LEU A 693 43.96 10.26 -5.47
N GLY A 694 45.13 10.87 -5.19
CA GLY A 694 45.74 11.83 -6.09
C GLY A 694 44.97 13.11 -6.30
N ASP A 695 44.14 13.51 -5.34
CA ASP A 695 43.19 14.65 -5.39
C ASP A 695 42.17 14.61 -6.54
N VAL A 696 41.98 13.46 -7.15
CA VAL A 696 41.11 13.29 -8.33
C VAL A 696 39.63 13.08 -7.93
N CYS A 697 39.37 12.31 -6.88
CA CYS A 697 38.00 11.98 -6.48
C CYS A 697 37.82 11.90 -4.96
N ASP A 698 36.58 11.96 -4.52
CA ASP A 698 36.15 11.64 -3.18
C ASP A 698 35.56 10.23 -3.16
N LEU A 699 36.07 9.35 -2.30
CA LEU A 699 35.63 7.96 -2.15
C LEU A 699 35.13 7.76 -0.73
N THR A 700 33.89 7.30 -0.59
CA THR A 700 33.33 6.83 0.68
C THR A 700 32.86 5.38 0.49
N ILE A 701 33.30 4.50 1.37
CA ILE A 701 32.79 3.13 1.44
C ILE A 701 32.00 3.00 2.71
N SER A 702 30.77 2.48 2.60
CA SER A 702 29.88 2.24 3.72
C SER A 702 29.31 0.85 3.68
N LEU A 703 29.18 0.25 4.85
CA LEU A 703 28.40 -0.95 5.12
C LEU A 703 27.13 -0.51 5.85
N VAL A 704 25.98 -0.97 5.36
CA VAL A 704 24.66 -0.65 5.93
C VAL A 704 23.92 -1.93 6.27
#